data_0da6b901cef5129b30f184d22e12ab01
#
_entry.id   0da6b901cef5129b30f184d22e12ab01
#
_cell.length_a   1.000
_cell.length_b   1.000
_cell.length_c   1.000
_cell.angle_alpha   90.00
_cell.angle_beta   90.00
_cell.angle_gamma   90.00
#
_symmetry.space_group_name_H-M   'P 1'
#
loop_
_entity.id
_entity.type
_entity.pdbx_description
1 polymer ?
#
loop_
_entity_poly.entity_id
_entity_poly.type
_entity_poly.pdbx_seq_one_letter_code
_entity_poly.pdbx_strand_id
1 'polypeptide(L)'
;MYGITEVSCWATCYNVPEEFFSTDHRFDLLVPLGTPLSGTIVGVKAANGSAILEGEGQVFLGGEERVCFLDDEVTLPMGTVRETGDFVIVKDCEMFFLGRKDNQIKRHGKRLNLEYVQQIAEGCCQVETCAVIWYQEEKLIIFVVPKDIFKKRDLLKKLKECLPSYAVPDELLLIDSLPVTSHGKIDVSELSLIYNNHLNSRKRDSKLIKEEELWERLQSVWKSLLNLPDDSGNILKDSLFLHSGGDSLKSLQFLDEIEHMVGRTVPSLLEIILSNSIGEVYNHVLKTVFPKDDLKLSCSGAVKRKVSGGSSEEPSKKYGEPKSERSLAAEAAAVRFIAVSRGNRSLSIGEPLKKEDISESEILKSKCDKGKFSNANIMETESIKKSPGQETLGQTAEKLMLHIRWKSDLGKCVDASPLILISITEKVSAFVYIGSHSHVIQALDLHSGDVKWERKLADRIESSACASKCGNFIIVGSYNGVVYVLRSNNGEIHWSFATDDAVKSSAAVDPSTGLVFIGSHDQHVYALDIYKEECVWKLHTEGGAVFSSPQLHLLPHHLYIATLGGLLLAINPLMGNTVWKRGCGKPLFSSPHCNEDYVCVGCVDGNLYCFSHFGEKVWEFSSNGPIFSSPCISNLAKDTFFGSHDCFTYCCDMEGNLLWKFETTSAVYATPFVFHSHGKTLLAVVSTDGSIWILNSKSGLVEGTGKLPGEAFSSPVVWGTMIIVGCRNNYVYCLDVCLSETNKIV
;
A
#
# COMPACT_ATOMS: atom_id res chain seq x y z
N MET A 1 10.93 -26.73 6.34
CA MET A 1 10.02 -27.40 7.32
C MET A 1 8.73 -27.80 6.60
N TYR A 2 8.17 -28.97 6.92
CA TYR A 2 6.96 -29.54 6.33
C TYR A 2 5.94 -29.87 7.42
N GLY A 3 4.64 -29.77 7.15
CA GLY A 3 3.55 -30.10 8.04
C GLY A 3 2.19 -29.61 7.57
N ILE A 4 1.14 -29.98 8.28
CA ILE A 4 -0.23 -29.56 8.05
C ILE A 4 -0.83 -28.90 9.30
N THR A 5 -1.85 -28.09 9.10
CA THR A 5 -2.51 -27.34 10.18
C THR A 5 -3.12 -28.26 11.23
N GLU A 6 -3.63 -29.41 10.79
CA GLU A 6 -4.30 -30.42 11.59
C GLU A 6 -3.34 -31.18 12.55
N VAL A 7 -2.00 -31.00 12.36
CA VAL A 7 -0.95 -31.61 13.20
C VAL A 7 0.12 -30.54 13.54
N SER A 8 -0.22 -29.58 14.36
CA SER A 8 0.68 -28.53 14.91
C SER A 8 1.53 -27.80 13.84
N CYS A 9 1.02 -27.60 12.64
CA CYS A 9 1.62 -26.85 11.50
C CYS A 9 2.96 -27.40 10.98
N TRP A 10 3.91 -27.79 11.84
CA TRP A 10 5.24 -28.28 11.48
C TRP A 10 5.47 -29.69 12.01
N ALA A 11 5.74 -30.61 11.11
CA ALA A 11 5.91 -32.03 11.45
C ALA A 11 7.34 -32.52 11.23
N THR A 12 8.00 -32.04 10.17
CA THR A 12 9.39 -32.41 9.88
C THR A 12 10.26 -31.20 9.57
N CYS A 13 11.58 -31.38 9.70
CA CYS A 13 12.57 -30.35 9.39
C CYS A 13 13.75 -30.97 8.62
N TYR A 14 14.12 -30.32 7.52
CA TYR A 14 15.31 -30.62 6.74
C TYR A 14 16.27 -29.44 6.76
N ASN A 15 17.52 -29.71 7.10
CA ASN A 15 18.58 -28.71 7.02
C ASN A 15 19.17 -28.74 5.61
N VAL A 16 18.89 -27.73 4.82
CA VAL A 16 19.38 -27.63 3.43
C VAL A 16 20.88 -27.33 3.46
N PRO A 17 21.75 -28.21 2.91
CA PRO A 17 23.19 -27.95 2.86
C PRO A 17 23.51 -26.73 1.96
N GLU A 18 24.58 -25.99 2.29
CA GLU A 18 25.01 -24.81 1.52
C GLU A 18 25.32 -25.13 0.04
N GLU A 19 25.72 -26.35 -0.25
CA GLU A 19 26.01 -26.85 -1.61
C GLU A 19 24.77 -26.80 -2.54
N PHE A 20 23.57 -26.83 -2.00
CA PHE A 20 22.32 -26.70 -2.77
C PHE A 20 22.13 -25.31 -3.38
N PHE A 21 22.81 -24.28 -2.87
CA PHE A 21 22.72 -22.92 -3.36
C PHE A 21 23.76 -22.56 -4.41
N SER A 22 24.75 -23.44 -4.65
CA SER A 22 25.94 -23.16 -5.48
C SER A 22 25.92 -23.76 -6.86
N THR A 23 24.92 -24.54 -7.27
CA THR A 23 24.87 -25.21 -8.58
C THR A 23 23.76 -24.65 -9.48
N ASP A 24 24.13 -24.37 -10.74
CA ASP A 24 23.23 -23.87 -11.81
C ASP A 24 22.13 -24.86 -12.25
N HIS A 25 22.00 -26.02 -11.59
CA HIS A 25 21.03 -27.07 -11.90
C HIS A 25 19.83 -27.03 -10.94
N ARG A 26 19.02 -25.97 -11.02
CA ARG A 26 17.88 -25.72 -10.11
C ARG A 26 16.62 -26.56 -10.38
N PHE A 27 16.57 -27.42 -11.39
CA PHE A 27 15.31 -28.01 -11.83
C PHE A 27 15.13 -29.53 -11.54
N ASP A 28 16.14 -30.25 -11.06
CA ASP A 28 16.04 -31.71 -10.87
C ASP A 28 16.32 -32.24 -9.45
N LEU A 29 16.48 -31.38 -8.46
CA LEU A 29 16.81 -31.82 -7.10
C LEU A 29 15.55 -31.88 -6.24
N LEU A 30 15.06 -33.11 -6.01
CA LEU A 30 14.03 -33.38 -5.02
C LEU A 30 14.56 -33.08 -3.61
N VAL A 31 13.89 -32.19 -2.88
CA VAL A 31 14.27 -31.83 -1.50
C VAL A 31 13.60 -32.82 -0.54
N PRO A 32 14.36 -33.45 0.38
CA PRO A 32 13.80 -34.30 1.40
C PRO A 32 12.86 -33.54 2.34
N LEU A 33 11.82 -34.23 2.83
CA LEU A 33 10.94 -33.68 3.89
C LEU A 33 11.66 -33.54 5.25
N GLY A 34 12.77 -34.25 5.42
CA GLY A 34 13.64 -34.22 6.59
C GLY A 34 13.15 -35.09 7.75
N THR A 35 13.73 -34.83 8.93
CA THR A 35 13.49 -35.63 10.14
C THR A 35 12.26 -35.16 10.90
N PRO A 36 11.46 -36.08 11.47
CA PRO A 36 10.32 -35.72 12.32
C PRO A 36 10.75 -34.87 13.52
N LEU A 37 9.97 -33.85 13.83
CA LEU A 37 10.12 -33.07 15.04
C LEU A 37 9.71 -33.92 16.28
N SER A 38 10.21 -33.56 17.47
CA SER A 38 9.90 -34.26 18.71
C SER A 38 8.40 -34.42 18.90
N GLY A 39 7.97 -35.64 19.26
CA GLY A 39 6.57 -35.98 19.48
C GLY A 39 5.74 -36.13 18.20
N THR A 40 6.32 -36.05 17.01
CA THR A 40 5.63 -36.24 15.71
C THR A 40 5.78 -37.69 15.24
N ILE A 41 4.65 -38.29 14.84
CA ILE A 41 4.61 -39.56 14.14
C ILE A 41 4.42 -39.25 12.63
N VAL A 42 5.33 -39.76 11.80
CA VAL A 42 5.23 -39.67 10.35
C VAL A 42 5.13 -41.08 9.78
N GLY A 43 4.16 -41.34 8.94
CA GLY A 43 3.98 -42.59 8.23
C GLY A 43 3.66 -42.37 6.76
N VAL A 44 4.13 -43.26 5.90
CA VAL A 44 3.77 -43.29 4.48
C VAL A 44 2.94 -44.54 4.21
N LYS A 45 1.80 -44.39 3.53
CA LYS A 45 0.90 -45.50 3.21
C LYS A 45 0.59 -45.55 1.70
N ALA A 46 0.49 -46.73 1.19
CA ALA A 46 -0.03 -47.01 -0.16
C ALA A 46 -1.54 -46.80 -0.24
N ALA A 47 -2.10 -46.79 -1.45
CA ALA A 47 -3.54 -46.67 -1.71
C ALA A 47 -4.39 -47.77 -1.04
N ASN A 48 -3.81 -48.92 -0.75
CA ASN A 48 -4.44 -50.02 -0.03
C ASN A 48 -4.33 -49.94 1.51
N GLY A 49 -3.73 -48.84 2.06
CA GLY A 49 -3.56 -48.59 3.49
C GLY A 49 -2.33 -49.25 4.11
N SER A 50 -1.54 -50.05 3.34
CA SER A 50 -0.30 -50.67 3.86
C SER A 50 0.81 -49.62 4.04
N ALA A 51 1.61 -49.78 5.11
CA ALA A 51 2.77 -48.91 5.34
C ALA A 51 3.84 -49.15 4.23
N ILE A 52 4.42 -48.06 3.76
CA ILE A 52 5.48 -48.09 2.75
C ILE A 52 6.80 -47.69 3.43
N LEU A 53 7.81 -48.54 3.23
CA LEU A 53 9.19 -48.30 3.67
C LEU A 53 10.08 -47.87 2.49
N GLU A 54 9.68 -48.19 1.25
CA GLU A 54 10.37 -47.81 0.01
C GLU A 54 9.36 -47.71 -1.12
N GLY A 55 9.44 -46.69 -1.96
CA GLY A 55 8.50 -46.42 -3.05
C GLY A 55 7.54 -45.23 -2.78
N GLU A 56 6.51 -45.11 -3.62
CA GLU A 56 5.56 -44.00 -3.59
C GLU A 56 4.37 -44.26 -2.65
N GLY A 57 4.02 -43.23 -1.85
CA GLY A 57 2.85 -43.29 -0.98
C GLY A 57 2.42 -41.95 -0.45
N GLN A 58 1.26 -41.96 0.22
CA GLN A 58 0.71 -40.78 0.86
C GLN A 58 1.24 -40.60 2.28
N VAL A 59 1.53 -39.36 2.66
CA VAL A 59 2.02 -38.99 3.99
C VAL A 59 0.85 -38.90 4.99
N PHE A 60 1.04 -39.49 6.15
CA PHE A 60 0.19 -39.38 7.32
C PHE A 60 0.99 -38.81 8.48
N LEU A 61 0.42 -37.87 9.19
CA LEU A 61 1.05 -37.19 10.32
C LEU A 61 0.22 -37.40 11.59
N GLY A 62 0.92 -37.52 12.73
CA GLY A 62 0.29 -37.64 14.02
C GLY A 62 1.22 -37.27 15.17
N GLY A 63 0.83 -37.64 16.40
CA GLY A 63 1.57 -37.38 17.61
C GLY A 63 0.63 -37.15 18.78
N GLU A 64 1.00 -37.61 19.97
CA GLU A 64 0.09 -37.70 21.12
C GLU A 64 -0.46 -36.32 21.54
N GLU A 65 0.34 -35.25 21.45
CA GLU A 65 -0.06 -33.87 21.80
C GLU A 65 -0.03 -32.92 20.60
N ARG A 66 -0.01 -33.46 19.38
CA ARG A 66 0.19 -32.64 18.16
C ARG A 66 -0.98 -32.64 17.21
N VAL A 67 -1.96 -33.52 17.38
CA VAL A 67 -3.14 -33.64 16.54
C VAL A 67 -4.23 -32.70 17.04
N CYS A 68 -4.74 -31.83 16.18
CA CYS A 68 -5.85 -30.94 16.51
C CYS A 68 -7.20 -31.65 16.38
N PHE A 69 -8.17 -31.23 17.18
CA PHE A 69 -9.58 -31.62 17.00
C PHE A 69 -10.11 -30.99 15.69
N LEU A 70 -10.87 -31.75 14.93
CA LEU A 70 -11.53 -31.30 13.71
C LEU A 70 -13.04 -31.35 13.91
N ASP A 71 -13.72 -30.30 13.43
CA ASP A 71 -15.17 -30.17 13.41
C ASP A 71 -15.84 -30.59 14.76
N ASP A 72 -16.62 -31.69 14.76
CA ASP A 72 -17.38 -32.16 15.93
C ASP A 72 -16.62 -33.19 16.77
N GLU A 73 -15.32 -33.36 16.61
CA GLU A 73 -14.52 -34.28 17.41
C GLU A 73 -14.45 -33.80 18.86
N VAL A 74 -14.91 -34.64 19.81
CA VAL A 74 -14.90 -34.35 21.24
C VAL A 74 -13.73 -35.06 21.96
N THR A 75 -13.23 -36.17 21.40
CA THR A 75 -12.12 -36.97 21.90
C THR A 75 -11.24 -37.46 20.78
N LEU A 76 -9.91 -37.48 21.02
CA LEU A 76 -8.94 -38.04 20.08
C LEU A 76 -8.44 -39.38 20.61
N PRO A 77 -8.63 -40.51 19.89
CA PRO A 77 -8.02 -41.77 20.22
C PRO A 77 -6.49 -41.69 20.29
N MET A 78 -5.84 -42.39 21.18
CA MET A 78 -4.40 -42.44 21.26
C MET A 78 -3.83 -43.01 19.95
N GLY A 79 -2.85 -42.32 19.35
CA GLY A 79 -2.26 -42.73 18.08
C GLY A 79 -3.00 -42.23 16.85
N THR A 80 -3.93 -41.28 17.01
CA THR A 80 -4.59 -40.61 15.84
C THR A 80 -3.57 -40.04 14.89
N VAL A 81 -3.71 -40.36 13.60
CA VAL A 81 -2.93 -39.79 12.50
C VAL A 81 -3.86 -39.12 11.48
N ARG A 82 -3.43 -37.98 10.92
CA ARG A 82 -4.15 -37.21 9.91
C ARG A 82 -3.57 -37.47 8.54
N GLU A 83 -4.45 -37.61 7.58
CA GLU A 83 -4.11 -37.70 6.17
C GLU A 83 -3.71 -36.31 5.65
N THR A 84 -2.55 -36.20 4.99
CA THR A 84 -2.05 -34.89 4.50
C THR A 84 -2.55 -34.55 3.10
N GLY A 85 -2.91 -35.54 2.32
CA GLY A 85 -3.15 -35.42 0.85
C GLY A 85 -1.85 -35.28 0.04
N ASP A 86 -0.70 -35.25 0.68
CA ASP A 86 0.61 -35.11 0.04
C ASP A 86 1.22 -36.48 -0.25
N PHE A 87 1.85 -36.63 -1.41
CA PHE A 87 2.53 -37.84 -1.86
C PHE A 87 4.03 -37.65 -1.82
N VAL A 88 4.72 -38.71 -1.44
CA VAL A 88 6.18 -38.77 -1.39
C VAL A 88 6.69 -40.05 -2.04
N ILE A 89 7.92 -40.00 -2.48
CA ILE A 89 8.70 -41.21 -2.75
C ILE A 89 9.67 -41.42 -1.60
N VAL A 90 9.66 -42.60 -1.00
CA VAL A 90 10.62 -43.01 0.03
C VAL A 90 11.77 -43.72 -0.64
N LYS A 91 12.99 -43.23 -0.48
CA LYS A 91 14.25 -43.81 -0.94
C LYS A 91 15.31 -43.67 0.14
N ASP A 92 16.05 -44.71 0.40
CA ASP A 92 17.13 -44.74 1.40
C ASP A 92 16.72 -44.19 2.78
N CYS A 93 15.51 -44.50 3.21
CA CYS A 93 14.87 -44.01 4.45
C CYS A 93 14.60 -42.49 4.47
N GLU A 94 14.74 -41.77 3.36
CA GLU A 94 14.36 -40.38 3.21
C GLU A 94 13.08 -40.22 2.39
N MET A 95 12.27 -39.23 2.72
CA MET A 95 10.99 -38.91 2.06
C MET A 95 11.16 -37.69 1.17
N PHE A 96 10.93 -37.83 -0.11
CA PHE A 96 11.01 -36.75 -1.09
C PHE A 96 9.61 -36.39 -1.58
N PHE A 97 9.27 -35.10 -1.52
CA PHE A 97 7.96 -34.60 -1.89
C PHE A 97 7.69 -34.74 -3.40
N LEU A 98 6.56 -35.34 -3.76
CA LEU A 98 6.13 -35.53 -5.16
C LEU A 98 4.98 -34.62 -5.56
N GLY A 99 4.23 -34.07 -4.60
CA GLY A 99 3.06 -33.22 -4.86
C GLY A 99 1.78 -33.72 -4.22
N ARG A 100 0.65 -33.12 -4.58
CA ARG A 100 -0.69 -33.47 -4.09
C ARG A 100 -1.51 -34.16 -5.20
N LYS A 101 -2.32 -35.14 -4.79
CA LYS A 101 -3.20 -35.88 -5.71
C LYS A 101 -4.62 -35.30 -5.78
N ASP A 102 -4.97 -34.39 -4.89
CA ASP A 102 -6.33 -33.91 -4.67
C ASP A 102 -6.64 -32.55 -5.37
N ASN A 103 -5.83 -32.16 -6.36
CA ASN A 103 -5.97 -30.88 -7.10
C ASN A 103 -6.06 -29.63 -6.18
N GLN A 104 -5.65 -29.72 -4.91
CA GLN A 104 -5.58 -28.56 -4.02
C GLN A 104 -4.26 -27.81 -4.20
N ILE A 105 -4.39 -26.51 -4.34
CA ILE A 105 -3.26 -25.57 -4.44
C ILE A 105 -3.29 -24.58 -3.25
N LYS A 106 -2.16 -23.95 -2.96
CA LYS A 106 -2.10 -22.77 -2.09
C LYS A 106 -2.04 -21.53 -2.95
N ARG A 107 -3.07 -20.67 -2.89
CA ARG A 107 -3.09 -19.38 -3.58
C ARG A 107 -3.35 -18.27 -2.58
N HIS A 108 -2.45 -17.27 -2.53
CA HIS A 108 -2.52 -16.17 -1.55
C HIS A 108 -2.66 -16.67 -0.10
N GLY A 109 -1.90 -17.72 0.27
CA GLY A 109 -1.94 -18.33 1.60
C GLY A 109 -3.17 -19.19 1.92
N LYS A 110 -4.16 -19.26 1.03
CA LYS A 110 -5.40 -20.03 1.21
C LYS A 110 -5.39 -21.30 0.38
N ARG A 111 -5.98 -22.38 0.92
CA ARG A 111 -6.18 -23.61 0.17
C ARG A 111 -7.31 -23.41 -0.85
N LEU A 112 -7.09 -23.82 -2.08
CA LEU A 112 -8.05 -23.78 -3.18
C LEU A 112 -8.10 -25.13 -3.87
N ASN A 113 -9.28 -25.72 -3.97
CA ASN A 113 -9.51 -26.91 -4.77
C ASN A 113 -9.88 -26.46 -6.19
N LEU A 114 -9.10 -26.89 -7.20
CA LEU A 114 -9.32 -26.54 -8.60
C LEU A 114 -10.62 -27.13 -9.14
N GLU A 115 -11.01 -28.32 -8.69
CA GLU A 115 -12.27 -28.98 -9.08
C GLU A 115 -13.49 -28.18 -8.63
N TYR A 116 -13.42 -27.52 -7.46
CA TYR A 116 -14.50 -26.66 -6.98
C TYR A 116 -14.72 -25.46 -7.92
N VAL A 117 -13.63 -24.84 -8.40
CA VAL A 117 -13.70 -23.75 -9.39
C VAL A 117 -14.30 -24.24 -10.70
N GLN A 118 -13.88 -25.44 -11.14
CA GLN A 118 -14.38 -26.09 -12.36
C GLN A 118 -15.89 -26.37 -12.26
N GLN A 119 -16.35 -26.97 -11.17
CA GLN A 119 -17.77 -27.27 -10.95
C GLN A 119 -18.65 -26.04 -11.00
N ILE A 120 -18.20 -24.92 -10.40
CA ILE A 120 -18.95 -23.66 -10.46
C ILE A 120 -19.01 -23.12 -11.89
N ALA A 121 -17.94 -23.24 -12.66
CA ALA A 121 -17.91 -22.81 -14.06
C ALA A 121 -18.82 -23.69 -14.94
N GLU A 122 -18.78 -25.00 -14.78
CA GLU A 122 -19.61 -25.96 -15.48
C GLU A 122 -21.11 -25.83 -15.15
N GLY A 123 -21.42 -25.34 -13.92
CA GLY A 123 -22.79 -24.99 -13.53
C GLY A 123 -23.39 -23.80 -14.30
N CYS A 124 -22.61 -23.14 -15.16
CA CYS A 124 -23.11 -22.07 -16.03
C CYS A 124 -23.66 -22.67 -17.34
N CYS A 125 -24.89 -22.27 -17.68
CA CYS A 125 -25.61 -22.82 -18.86
C CYS A 125 -24.87 -22.62 -20.20
N GLN A 126 -23.91 -21.71 -20.27
CA GLN A 126 -23.13 -21.35 -21.46
C GLN A 126 -21.85 -22.16 -21.61
N VAL A 127 -21.49 -22.98 -20.63
CA VAL A 127 -20.28 -23.80 -20.60
C VAL A 127 -20.69 -25.24 -20.95
N GLU A 128 -20.02 -25.86 -21.90
CA GLU A 128 -20.18 -27.29 -22.21
C GLU A 128 -19.33 -28.11 -21.25
N THR A 129 -18.06 -27.78 -21.18
CA THR A 129 -17.10 -28.32 -20.22
C THR A 129 -15.95 -27.32 -20.00
N CYS A 130 -15.23 -27.49 -18.93
CA CYS A 130 -14.04 -26.64 -18.66
C CYS A 130 -12.97 -27.42 -17.92
N ALA A 131 -11.76 -26.85 -17.89
CA ALA A 131 -10.65 -27.33 -17.09
C ALA A 131 -9.96 -26.14 -16.43
N VAL A 132 -9.52 -26.33 -15.19
CA VAL A 132 -8.80 -25.31 -14.41
C VAL A 132 -7.41 -25.84 -14.12
N ILE A 133 -6.39 -25.05 -14.44
CA ILE A 133 -4.99 -25.40 -14.14
C ILE A 133 -4.32 -24.32 -13.31
N TRP A 134 -3.36 -24.73 -12.51
CA TRP A 134 -2.45 -23.86 -11.79
C TRP A 134 -1.13 -23.78 -12.58
N TYR A 135 -0.97 -22.70 -13.35
CA TYR A 135 0.12 -22.56 -14.29
C TYR A 135 1.34 -21.92 -13.62
N GLN A 136 2.50 -22.60 -13.67
CA GLN A 136 3.80 -22.20 -13.11
C GLN A 136 3.73 -21.75 -11.63
N GLU A 137 2.81 -22.29 -10.86
CA GLU A 137 2.57 -21.94 -9.46
C GLU A 137 2.24 -20.46 -9.22
N GLU A 138 1.81 -19.73 -10.26
CA GLU A 138 1.50 -18.30 -10.18
C GLU A 138 0.09 -17.95 -10.63
N LYS A 139 -0.39 -18.56 -11.73
CA LYS A 139 -1.64 -18.14 -12.38
C LYS A 139 -2.68 -19.25 -12.41
N LEU A 140 -3.89 -18.88 -12.05
CA LEU A 140 -5.07 -19.74 -12.17
C LEU A 140 -5.73 -19.50 -13.52
N ILE A 141 -5.64 -20.49 -14.42
CA ILE A 141 -6.15 -20.41 -15.79
C ILE A 141 -7.36 -21.34 -15.93
N ILE A 142 -8.45 -20.82 -16.48
CA ILE A 142 -9.60 -21.65 -16.87
C ILE A 142 -9.70 -21.75 -18.39
N PHE A 143 -9.77 -22.98 -18.90
CA PHE A 143 -10.06 -23.30 -20.29
C PHE A 143 -11.52 -23.68 -20.39
N VAL A 144 -12.23 -23.11 -21.33
CA VAL A 144 -13.68 -23.30 -21.48
C VAL A 144 -14.01 -23.74 -22.90
N VAL A 145 -14.76 -24.82 -23.01
CA VAL A 145 -15.44 -25.21 -24.25
C VAL A 145 -16.82 -24.58 -24.20
N PRO A 146 -17.11 -23.59 -25.08
CA PRO A 146 -18.37 -22.86 -25.03
C PRO A 146 -19.50 -23.61 -25.74
N LYS A 147 -20.74 -23.42 -25.29
CA LYS A 147 -21.95 -23.71 -26.05
C LYS A 147 -22.24 -22.62 -27.08
N ASP A 148 -23.19 -22.87 -28.02
CA ASP A 148 -23.50 -22.01 -29.18
C ASP A 148 -23.68 -20.50 -28.88
N ILE A 149 -24.13 -20.15 -27.68
CA ILE A 149 -24.29 -18.75 -27.25
C ILE A 149 -23.45 -18.50 -25.99
N PHE A 150 -22.19 -18.14 -26.18
CA PHE A 150 -21.24 -17.88 -25.09
C PHE A 150 -20.88 -16.39 -24.99
N LYS A 151 -20.99 -15.85 -23.77
CA LYS A 151 -20.47 -14.52 -23.44
C LYS A 151 -19.47 -14.63 -22.29
N LYS A 152 -18.20 -14.44 -22.59
CA LYS A 152 -17.09 -14.48 -21.63
C LYS A 152 -17.38 -13.66 -20.37
N ARG A 153 -18.03 -12.51 -20.53
CA ARG A 153 -18.38 -11.60 -19.43
C ARG A 153 -19.38 -12.21 -18.45
N ASP A 154 -20.40 -12.92 -18.94
CA ASP A 154 -21.44 -13.50 -18.08
C ASP A 154 -20.85 -14.61 -17.21
N LEU A 155 -19.94 -15.43 -17.77
CA LEU A 155 -19.20 -16.43 -17.00
C LEU A 155 -18.29 -15.79 -15.95
N LEU A 156 -17.50 -14.79 -16.32
CA LEU A 156 -16.63 -14.09 -15.37
C LEU A 156 -17.41 -13.40 -14.25
N LYS A 157 -18.57 -12.82 -14.57
CA LYS A 157 -19.48 -12.24 -13.57
C LYS A 157 -19.97 -13.31 -12.60
N LYS A 158 -20.42 -14.44 -13.11
CA LYS A 158 -20.88 -15.57 -12.30
C LYS A 158 -19.79 -16.13 -11.40
N LEU A 159 -18.58 -16.30 -11.92
CA LEU A 159 -17.44 -16.76 -11.15
C LEU A 159 -17.09 -15.77 -10.01
N LYS A 160 -17.12 -14.45 -10.28
CA LYS A 160 -16.90 -13.41 -9.26
C LYS A 160 -17.99 -13.36 -8.17
N GLU A 161 -19.25 -13.73 -8.52
CA GLU A 161 -20.36 -13.78 -7.57
C GLU A 161 -20.33 -15.04 -6.68
N CYS A 162 -19.85 -16.17 -7.23
CA CYS A 162 -19.89 -17.47 -6.57
C CYS A 162 -18.58 -17.89 -5.91
N LEU A 163 -17.44 -17.30 -6.30
CA LEU A 163 -16.13 -17.66 -5.80
C LEU A 163 -15.55 -16.53 -4.92
N PRO A 164 -14.83 -16.85 -3.84
CA PRO A 164 -14.04 -15.87 -3.13
C PRO A 164 -12.96 -15.30 -4.06
N SER A 165 -12.53 -14.07 -3.83
CA SER A 165 -11.60 -13.33 -4.71
C SER A 165 -10.32 -14.12 -5.06
N TYR A 166 -9.77 -14.86 -4.10
CA TYR A 166 -8.58 -15.70 -4.30
C TYR A 166 -8.81 -16.93 -5.18
N ALA A 167 -10.06 -17.32 -5.44
CA ALA A 167 -10.44 -18.49 -6.25
C ALA A 167 -10.89 -18.11 -7.67
N VAL A 168 -11.05 -16.81 -7.96
CA VAL A 168 -11.40 -16.34 -9.30
C VAL A 168 -10.20 -16.56 -10.24
N PRO A 169 -10.39 -17.22 -11.42
CA PRO A 169 -9.32 -17.39 -12.41
C PRO A 169 -8.75 -16.07 -12.90
N ASP A 170 -7.43 -16.01 -13.10
CA ASP A 170 -6.73 -14.84 -13.63
C ASP A 170 -7.02 -14.65 -15.12
N GLU A 171 -7.06 -15.77 -15.86
CA GLU A 171 -7.33 -15.74 -17.29
C GLU A 171 -8.34 -16.83 -17.70
N LEU A 172 -9.15 -16.52 -18.73
CA LEU A 172 -10.11 -17.42 -19.33
C LEU A 172 -9.80 -17.56 -20.82
N LEU A 173 -9.50 -18.78 -21.25
CA LEU A 173 -9.28 -19.16 -22.65
C LEU A 173 -10.44 -20.00 -23.17
N LEU A 174 -10.84 -19.68 -24.41
CA LEU A 174 -11.79 -20.53 -25.16
C LEU A 174 -11.01 -21.53 -26.01
N ILE A 175 -11.44 -22.77 -25.96
CA ILE A 175 -10.89 -23.89 -26.76
C ILE A 175 -12.02 -24.68 -27.35
N ASP A 176 -11.76 -25.34 -28.49
CA ASP A 176 -12.77 -26.12 -29.20
C ASP A 176 -13.05 -27.46 -28.50
N SER A 177 -12.06 -28.06 -27.85
CA SER A 177 -12.19 -29.30 -27.09
C SER A 177 -11.10 -29.40 -26.03
N LEU A 178 -11.38 -30.06 -24.90
CA LEU A 178 -10.38 -30.35 -23.86
C LEU A 178 -9.44 -31.47 -24.33
N PRO A 179 -8.12 -31.29 -24.28
CA PRO A 179 -7.17 -32.35 -24.55
C PRO A 179 -7.26 -33.42 -23.46
N VAL A 180 -7.25 -34.66 -23.87
CA VAL A 180 -7.31 -35.84 -22.98
C VAL A 180 -6.15 -36.78 -23.23
N THR A 181 -5.61 -37.36 -22.17
CA THR A 181 -4.60 -38.41 -22.23
C THR A 181 -5.16 -39.70 -22.85
N SER A 182 -4.30 -40.67 -23.21
CA SER A 182 -4.71 -41.99 -23.67
C SER A 182 -5.63 -42.74 -22.70
N HIS A 183 -5.71 -42.34 -21.45
CA HIS A 183 -6.58 -42.92 -20.42
C HIS A 183 -7.85 -42.11 -20.17
N GLY A 184 -8.16 -41.12 -21.02
CA GLY A 184 -9.38 -40.31 -20.94
C GLY A 184 -9.37 -39.22 -19.83
N LYS A 185 -8.21 -38.91 -19.22
CA LYS A 185 -8.08 -37.81 -18.27
C LYS A 185 -7.63 -36.52 -18.97
N ILE A 186 -8.03 -35.37 -18.43
CA ILE A 186 -7.59 -34.07 -18.94
C ILE A 186 -6.05 -34.00 -18.93
N ASP A 187 -5.47 -33.62 -20.08
CA ASP A 187 -4.03 -33.49 -20.24
C ASP A 187 -3.58 -32.05 -19.85
N VAL A 188 -3.15 -31.90 -18.60
CA VAL A 188 -2.68 -30.62 -18.04
C VAL A 188 -1.42 -30.14 -18.76
N SER A 189 -0.59 -31.05 -19.27
CA SER A 189 0.65 -30.68 -19.98
C SER A 189 0.31 -30.04 -21.33
N GLU A 190 -0.65 -30.60 -22.04
CA GLU A 190 -1.12 -30.06 -23.32
C GLU A 190 -1.87 -28.74 -23.12
N LEU A 191 -2.69 -28.61 -22.07
CA LEU A 191 -3.31 -27.32 -21.69
C LEU A 191 -2.25 -26.23 -21.38
N SER A 192 -1.17 -26.58 -20.70
CA SER A 192 -0.06 -25.69 -20.45
C SER A 192 0.66 -25.27 -21.72
N LEU A 193 0.80 -26.17 -22.68
CA LEU A 193 1.37 -25.90 -24.01
C LEU A 193 0.45 -24.96 -24.81
N ILE A 194 -0.87 -25.20 -24.81
CA ILE A 194 -1.86 -24.33 -25.45
C ILE A 194 -1.77 -22.92 -24.88
N TYR A 195 -1.66 -22.78 -23.57
CA TYR A 195 -1.50 -21.47 -22.91
C TYR A 195 -0.17 -20.79 -23.31
N ASN A 196 0.93 -21.51 -23.32
CA ASN A 196 2.23 -21.01 -23.78
C ASN A 196 2.17 -20.52 -25.23
N ASN A 197 1.51 -21.28 -26.11
CA ASN A 197 1.33 -20.89 -27.51
C ASN A 197 0.45 -19.64 -27.62
N HIS A 198 -0.57 -19.53 -26.78
CA HIS A 198 -1.40 -18.33 -26.68
C HIS A 198 -0.58 -17.10 -26.23
N LEU A 199 0.27 -17.24 -25.22
CA LEU A 199 1.20 -16.18 -24.79
C LEU A 199 2.20 -15.80 -25.90
N ASN A 200 2.73 -16.78 -26.61
CA ASN A 200 3.67 -16.58 -27.70
C ASN A 200 3.01 -15.95 -28.95
N SER A 201 1.75 -16.28 -29.26
CA SER A 201 0.99 -15.61 -30.32
C SER A 201 0.68 -14.16 -29.93
N ARG A 202 0.26 -13.90 -28.68
CA ARG A 202 0.16 -12.51 -28.15
C ARG A 202 1.46 -11.73 -28.31
N LYS A 203 2.63 -12.34 -28.02
CA LYS A 203 3.96 -11.75 -28.25
C LYS A 203 4.29 -11.55 -29.73
N ARG A 204 3.76 -12.37 -30.63
CA ARG A 204 3.96 -12.24 -32.09
C ARG A 204 3.00 -11.23 -32.71
N ASP A 205 1.76 -11.18 -32.25
CA ASP A 205 0.75 -10.19 -32.67
C ASP A 205 1.07 -8.77 -32.17
N SER A 206 1.90 -8.64 -31.12
CA SER A 206 2.45 -7.36 -30.66
C SER A 206 3.47 -6.72 -31.61
N LYS A 207 3.86 -7.42 -32.69
CA LYS A 207 4.67 -6.85 -33.77
C LYS A 207 3.75 -6.20 -34.82
N LEU A 208 3.49 -4.90 -34.65
CA LEU A 208 2.83 -4.01 -35.62
C LEU A 208 1.33 -3.80 -35.38
N ILE A 209 0.98 -3.18 -34.26
CA ILE A 209 -0.28 -2.43 -34.22
C ILE A 209 -0.14 -1.28 -35.24
N LYS A 210 -1.11 -1.18 -36.16
CA LYS A 210 -1.20 -0.04 -37.07
C LYS A 210 -1.69 1.17 -36.31
N GLU A 211 -1.22 2.37 -36.69
CA GLU A 211 -1.64 3.64 -36.10
C GLU A 211 -3.18 3.75 -36.00
N GLU A 212 -3.90 3.22 -36.99
CA GLU A 212 -5.36 3.25 -37.10
C GLU A 212 -6.07 2.38 -36.05
N GLU A 213 -5.43 1.31 -35.55
CA GLU A 213 -6.00 0.36 -34.58
C GLU A 213 -5.71 0.73 -33.13
N LEU A 214 -4.73 1.62 -32.89
CA LEU A 214 -4.26 1.97 -31.55
C LEU A 214 -5.37 2.56 -30.69
N TRP A 215 -6.20 3.44 -31.23
CA TRP A 215 -7.28 4.08 -30.47
C TRP A 215 -8.35 3.08 -30.01
N GLU A 216 -8.77 2.19 -30.87
CA GLU A 216 -9.77 1.15 -30.54
C GLU A 216 -9.25 0.17 -29.48
N ARG A 217 -8.00 -0.23 -29.62
CA ARG A 217 -7.33 -1.10 -28.64
C ARG A 217 -7.19 -0.43 -27.27
N LEU A 218 -6.78 0.82 -27.19
CA LEU A 218 -6.71 1.57 -25.94
C LEU A 218 -8.08 1.66 -25.25
N GLN A 219 -9.14 1.94 -25.99
CA GLN A 219 -10.49 1.96 -25.44
C GLN A 219 -10.94 0.58 -24.93
N SER A 220 -10.59 -0.48 -25.66
CA SER A 220 -10.92 -1.85 -25.26
C SER A 220 -10.23 -2.24 -23.94
N VAL A 221 -8.93 -1.94 -23.80
CA VAL A 221 -8.18 -2.20 -22.55
C VAL A 221 -8.72 -1.35 -21.40
N TRP A 222 -9.01 -0.08 -21.64
CA TRP A 222 -9.61 0.80 -20.65
C TRP A 222 -10.95 0.28 -20.13
N LYS A 223 -11.85 -0.13 -21.05
CA LYS A 223 -13.16 -0.72 -20.69
C LYS A 223 -12.98 -2.01 -19.89
N SER A 224 -12.07 -2.86 -20.32
CA SER A 224 -11.79 -4.13 -19.65
C SER A 224 -11.32 -3.94 -18.21
N LEU A 225 -10.34 -3.06 -17.99
CA LEU A 225 -9.79 -2.80 -16.66
C LEU A 225 -10.78 -2.12 -15.70
N LEU A 226 -11.66 -1.28 -16.23
CA LEU A 226 -12.68 -0.60 -15.43
C LEU A 226 -14.00 -1.38 -15.34
N ASN A 227 -14.07 -2.58 -15.93
CA ASN A 227 -15.28 -3.41 -16.01
C ASN A 227 -16.50 -2.64 -16.57
N LEU A 228 -16.28 -1.75 -17.55
CA LEU A 228 -17.33 -1.01 -18.20
C LEU A 228 -18.06 -1.90 -19.21
N PRO A 229 -19.39 -1.71 -19.41
CA PRO A 229 -20.15 -2.43 -20.42
C PRO A 229 -19.61 -2.20 -21.83
N ASP A 230 -19.58 -3.24 -22.69
CA ASP A 230 -19.22 -3.08 -24.11
C ASP A 230 -20.16 -2.14 -24.86
N ASP A 231 -21.45 -2.09 -24.46
CA ASP A 231 -22.46 -1.18 -24.96
C ASP A 231 -22.36 0.26 -24.41
N SER A 232 -21.48 0.52 -23.41
CA SER A 232 -21.15 1.87 -23.01
C SER A 232 -20.43 2.52 -24.20
N GLY A 233 -21.07 3.47 -24.88
CA GLY A 233 -20.58 4.11 -26.10
C GLY A 233 -19.07 4.41 -26.12
N ASN A 234 -18.56 5.07 -27.14
CA ASN A 234 -17.14 5.43 -27.20
C ASN A 234 -16.74 6.26 -25.98
N ILE A 235 -15.60 5.92 -25.37
CA ILE A 235 -15.01 6.69 -24.28
C ILE A 235 -14.64 8.06 -24.85
N LEU A 236 -15.06 9.13 -24.17
CA LEU A 236 -14.73 10.49 -24.59
C LEU A 236 -13.21 10.71 -24.44
N LYS A 237 -12.62 11.45 -25.39
CA LYS A 237 -11.16 11.70 -25.40
C LYS A 237 -10.65 12.45 -24.16
N ASP A 238 -11.51 13.19 -23.49
CA ASP A 238 -11.24 13.95 -22.27
C ASP A 238 -11.48 13.14 -20.98
N SER A 239 -11.87 11.86 -21.09
CA SER A 239 -12.06 10.99 -19.92
C SER A 239 -10.74 10.72 -19.18
N LEU A 240 -10.75 10.91 -17.85
CA LEU A 240 -9.62 10.64 -16.97
C LEU A 240 -9.75 9.25 -16.35
N PHE A 241 -8.66 8.47 -16.34
CA PHE A 241 -8.66 7.07 -15.87
C PHE A 241 -9.13 6.92 -14.43
N LEU A 242 -8.58 7.74 -13.54
CA LEU A 242 -8.95 7.73 -12.12
C LEU A 242 -10.39 8.17 -11.87
N HIS A 243 -10.91 9.13 -12.64
CA HIS A 243 -12.32 9.57 -12.52
C HIS A 243 -13.32 8.55 -13.06
N SER A 244 -12.87 7.67 -13.95
CA SER A 244 -13.69 6.60 -14.53
C SER A 244 -13.73 5.33 -13.67
N GLY A 245 -13.15 5.35 -12.46
CA GLY A 245 -13.10 4.22 -11.52
C GLY A 245 -11.78 3.45 -11.54
N GLY A 246 -10.74 4.03 -12.15
CA GLY A 246 -9.37 3.55 -12.03
C GLY A 246 -8.78 3.84 -10.65
N ASP A 247 -7.77 3.07 -10.29
CA ASP A 247 -6.90 3.26 -9.13
C ASP A 247 -5.44 3.09 -9.53
N SER A 248 -4.51 3.27 -8.61
CA SER A 248 -3.07 3.18 -8.90
C SER A 248 -2.66 1.81 -9.42
N LEU A 249 -3.29 0.72 -8.95
CA LEU A 249 -2.98 -0.63 -9.41
C LEU A 249 -3.49 -0.87 -10.84
N LYS A 250 -4.74 -0.46 -11.12
CA LYS A 250 -5.31 -0.55 -12.47
C LYS A 250 -4.55 0.35 -13.46
N SER A 251 -4.00 1.47 -13.00
CA SER A 251 -3.16 2.34 -13.83
C SER A 251 -1.85 1.66 -14.22
N LEU A 252 -1.24 0.88 -13.30
CA LEU A 252 -0.08 0.04 -13.61
C LEU A 252 -0.44 -1.09 -14.59
N GLN A 253 -1.59 -1.74 -14.39
CA GLN A 253 -2.08 -2.76 -15.32
C GLN A 253 -2.34 -2.17 -16.70
N PHE A 254 -2.88 -0.95 -16.76
CA PHE A 254 -3.10 -0.25 -18.02
C PHE A 254 -1.77 0.11 -18.71
N LEU A 255 -0.78 0.56 -17.94
CA LEU A 255 0.58 0.77 -18.43
C LEU A 255 1.16 -0.52 -19.04
N ASP A 256 1.15 -1.62 -18.28
CA ASP A 256 1.71 -2.90 -18.72
C ASP A 256 1.00 -3.43 -19.98
N GLU A 257 -0.31 -3.30 -20.05
CA GLU A 257 -1.10 -3.71 -21.24
C GLU A 257 -0.76 -2.85 -22.47
N ILE A 258 -0.56 -1.53 -22.32
CA ILE A 258 -0.15 -0.65 -23.42
C ILE A 258 1.27 -0.98 -23.87
N GLU A 259 2.23 -1.10 -22.94
CA GLU A 259 3.62 -1.43 -23.27
C GLU A 259 3.74 -2.80 -23.95
N HIS A 260 2.97 -3.77 -23.45
CA HIS A 260 2.86 -5.09 -24.08
C HIS A 260 2.27 -5.00 -25.49
N MET A 261 1.22 -4.19 -25.67
CA MET A 261 0.53 -3.98 -26.96
C MET A 261 1.46 -3.35 -28.01
N VAL A 262 2.32 -2.41 -27.60
CA VAL A 262 3.25 -1.72 -28.50
C VAL A 262 4.63 -2.38 -28.56
N GLY A 263 4.87 -3.41 -27.75
CA GLY A 263 6.11 -4.22 -27.73
C GLY A 263 7.35 -3.49 -27.25
N ARG A 264 7.20 -2.36 -26.55
CA ARG A 264 8.30 -1.58 -25.98
C ARG A 264 7.82 -0.71 -24.83
N THR A 265 8.74 -0.32 -23.94
CA THR A 265 8.46 0.65 -22.89
C THR A 265 8.18 2.04 -23.45
N VAL A 266 7.20 2.73 -22.89
CA VAL A 266 6.80 4.09 -23.27
C VAL A 266 7.14 5.03 -22.11
N PRO A 267 8.18 5.85 -22.22
CA PRO A 267 8.61 6.74 -21.15
C PRO A 267 7.48 7.66 -20.68
N SER A 268 7.38 7.90 -19.38
CA SER A 268 6.40 8.77 -18.72
C SER A 268 4.91 8.41 -18.93
N LEU A 269 4.62 7.21 -19.47
CA LEU A 269 3.25 6.80 -19.76
C LEU A 269 2.39 6.68 -18.50
N LEU A 270 2.95 6.18 -17.40
CA LEU A 270 2.21 6.05 -16.13
C LEU A 270 1.72 7.40 -15.61
N GLU A 271 2.56 8.43 -15.73
CA GLU A 271 2.23 9.78 -15.29
C GLU A 271 1.04 10.33 -16.07
N ILE A 272 1.07 10.11 -17.39
CA ILE A 272 0.01 10.52 -18.28
C ILE A 272 -1.29 9.76 -17.98
N ILE A 273 -1.23 8.46 -17.71
CA ILE A 273 -2.40 7.68 -17.29
C ILE A 273 -3.00 8.21 -15.98
N LEU A 274 -2.15 8.60 -15.03
CA LEU A 274 -2.58 9.05 -13.70
C LEU A 274 -3.13 10.49 -13.69
N SER A 275 -2.68 11.33 -14.62
CA SER A 275 -2.95 12.78 -14.56
C SER A 275 -3.76 13.30 -15.75
N ASN A 276 -3.71 12.62 -16.89
CA ASN A 276 -4.23 13.12 -18.14
C ASN A 276 -5.36 12.26 -18.70
N SER A 277 -5.98 12.77 -19.77
CA SER A 277 -7.07 12.09 -20.44
C SER A 277 -6.61 10.93 -21.32
N ILE A 278 -7.53 10.00 -21.65
CA ILE A 278 -7.24 8.90 -22.58
C ILE A 278 -6.78 9.43 -23.97
N GLY A 279 -7.25 10.61 -24.39
CA GLY A 279 -6.80 11.26 -25.61
C GLY A 279 -5.34 11.67 -25.57
N GLU A 280 -4.85 12.12 -24.40
CA GLU A 280 -3.45 12.46 -24.18
C GLU A 280 -2.57 11.22 -24.05
N VAL A 281 -3.07 10.17 -23.38
CA VAL A 281 -2.46 8.83 -23.37
C VAL A 281 -2.26 8.33 -24.80
N TYR A 282 -3.31 8.38 -25.63
CA TYR A 282 -3.24 8.00 -27.05
C TYR A 282 -2.20 8.83 -27.81
N ASN A 283 -2.23 10.14 -27.69
CA ASN A 283 -1.30 11.03 -28.39
C ASN A 283 0.16 10.80 -27.96
N HIS A 284 0.39 10.50 -26.68
CA HIS A 284 1.74 10.22 -26.19
C HIS A 284 2.26 8.89 -26.73
N VAL A 285 1.45 7.83 -26.67
CA VAL A 285 1.79 6.52 -27.24
C VAL A 285 2.03 6.67 -28.75
N LEU A 286 1.15 7.40 -29.45
CA LEU A 286 1.27 7.64 -30.89
C LEU A 286 2.60 8.31 -31.24
N LYS A 287 2.96 9.41 -30.58
CA LYS A 287 4.22 10.13 -30.81
C LYS A 287 5.46 9.28 -30.51
N THR A 288 5.38 8.45 -29.47
CA THR A 288 6.50 7.62 -29.03
C THR A 288 6.69 6.39 -29.90
N VAL A 289 5.57 5.78 -30.35
CA VAL A 289 5.58 4.51 -31.09
C VAL A 289 5.68 4.75 -32.60
N PHE A 290 5.04 5.80 -33.09
CA PHE A 290 4.96 6.16 -34.53
C PHE A 290 5.48 7.57 -34.76
N PRO A 291 6.78 7.85 -34.53
CA PRO A 291 7.35 9.16 -34.85
C PRO A 291 7.19 9.42 -36.32
N LYS A 292 6.44 10.48 -36.69
CA LYS A 292 6.40 10.95 -38.07
C LYS A 292 7.75 11.58 -38.33
N ASP A 293 8.52 11.03 -39.27
CA ASP A 293 9.71 11.65 -39.83
C ASP A 293 9.26 12.94 -40.55
N ASP A 294 9.21 14.04 -39.82
CA ASP A 294 9.14 15.36 -40.42
C ASP A 294 10.48 15.64 -41.10
N LEU A 295 10.45 15.45 -42.40
CA LEU A 295 11.49 15.80 -43.36
C LEU A 295 12.07 17.20 -43.07
N LYS A 296 13.40 17.22 -42.96
CA LYS A 296 14.30 18.33 -43.19
C LYS A 296 13.61 19.59 -43.72
N LEU A 297 13.46 20.59 -42.89
CA LEU A 297 13.39 21.97 -43.32
C LEU A 297 14.47 22.76 -42.60
N SER A 298 15.40 23.18 -43.46
CA SER A 298 16.57 23.99 -43.27
C SER A 298 16.44 25.12 -42.24
N CYS A 299 17.50 25.24 -41.44
CA CYS A 299 17.88 26.48 -40.77
C CYS A 299 17.96 27.64 -41.76
N SER A 300 17.06 28.59 -41.64
CA SER A 300 17.38 30.00 -41.97
C SER A 300 16.17 30.87 -41.63
N GLY A 301 16.37 31.87 -40.81
CA GLY A 301 15.35 32.90 -40.54
C GLY A 301 15.44 33.51 -39.14
N ALA A 302 16.58 34.11 -38.84
CA ALA A 302 16.65 35.05 -37.72
C ALA A 302 15.80 36.29 -38.06
N VAL A 303 14.64 36.41 -37.43
CA VAL A 303 13.85 37.65 -37.45
C VAL A 303 14.27 38.54 -36.31
N LYS A 304 15.13 39.48 -36.59
CA LYS A 304 15.40 40.65 -35.76
C LYS A 304 14.11 41.46 -35.62
N ARG A 305 13.51 41.54 -34.45
CA ARG A 305 12.56 42.64 -34.16
C ARG A 305 13.31 43.86 -33.68
N LYS A 306 13.14 44.92 -34.44
CA LYS A 306 13.63 46.27 -34.19
C LYS A 306 13.07 46.79 -32.86
N VAL A 307 13.97 47.30 -32.05
CA VAL A 307 13.69 48.23 -30.96
C VAL A 307 13.44 49.59 -31.58
N SER A 308 12.23 50.11 -31.44
CA SER A 308 11.96 51.54 -31.68
C SER A 308 12.00 52.22 -30.31
N GLY A 309 12.93 53.12 -30.17
CA GLY A 309 13.08 53.97 -28.99
C GLY A 309 11.93 54.97 -28.87
N GLY A 310 11.53 55.23 -27.67
CA GLY A 310 10.66 56.32 -27.29
C GLY A 310 11.05 56.70 -25.87
N SER A 311 11.75 57.82 -25.79
CA SER A 311 12.10 58.57 -24.59
C SER A 311 10.86 59.14 -23.96
N SER A 312 10.69 59.07 -22.64
CA SER A 312 10.27 60.21 -21.79
C SER A 312 10.06 59.82 -20.34
N GLU A 313 10.82 60.49 -19.54
CA GLU A 313 10.48 61.09 -18.23
C GLU A 313 10.19 60.19 -17.04
N GLU A 314 11.19 60.14 -16.13
CA GLU A 314 11.03 59.87 -14.70
C GLU A 314 10.10 60.91 -14.01
N PRO A 315 9.33 60.49 -13.04
CA PRO A 315 9.13 61.30 -11.86
C PRO A 315 9.70 60.63 -10.62
N SER A 316 10.67 61.31 -10.06
CA SER A 316 11.19 61.12 -8.71
C SER A 316 10.07 60.95 -7.67
N LYS A 317 10.02 59.82 -6.95
CA LYS A 317 9.28 59.71 -5.69
C LYS A 317 10.23 59.37 -4.57
N LYS A 318 10.16 60.25 -3.61
CA LYS A 318 10.88 60.38 -2.34
C LYS A 318 10.93 59.06 -1.58
N TYR A 319 12.10 58.72 -1.11
CA TYR A 319 12.37 57.79 -0.04
C TYR A 319 11.56 58.15 1.19
N GLY A 320 10.60 57.28 1.60
CA GLY A 320 10.04 57.28 2.92
C GLY A 320 10.87 56.34 3.77
N GLU A 321 11.31 56.80 4.90
CA GLU A 321 12.10 56.08 5.90
C GLU A 321 11.39 54.76 6.31
N PRO A 322 12.14 53.68 6.61
CA PRO A 322 11.56 52.44 7.08
C PRO A 322 10.99 52.61 8.48
N LYS A 323 9.67 52.41 8.62
CA LYS A 323 9.04 52.31 9.94
C LYS A 323 9.58 51.07 10.66
N SER A 324 10.21 51.39 11.76
CA SER A 324 10.78 50.55 12.81
C SER A 324 10.36 49.06 12.81
N GLU A 325 11.37 48.17 12.67
CA GLU A 325 11.38 46.74 12.99
C GLU A 325 11.05 46.38 14.45
N ARG A 326 10.48 47.29 15.23
CA ARG A 326 10.23 47.08 16.66
C ARG A 326 8.86 46.58 17.06
N SER A 327 7.93 46.34 16.15
CA SER A 327 6.57 45.88 16.53
C SER A 327 6.26 44.42 16.18
N LEU A 328 7.11 43.71 15.45
CA LEU A 328 6.93 42.28 15.16
C LEU A 328 7.74 41.34 16.07
N ALA A 329 8.68 41.91 16.85
CA ALA A 329 9.49 41.11 17.78
C ALA A 329 8.86 40.92 19.17
N ALA A 330 7.75 41.58 19.48
CA ALA A 330 7.12 41.54 20.81
C ALA A 330 5.98 40.49 20.94
N GLU A 331 5.58 39.79 19.86
CA GLU A 331 4.56 38.73 19.91
C GLU A 331 5.15 37.29 19.77
N ALA A 332 6.44 37.16 19.71
CA ALA A 332 7.10 35.85 19.74
C ALA A 332 7.37 35.40 21.20
N ALA A 333 6.36 35.35 22.04
CA ALA A 333 6.35 34.39 23.14
C ALA A 333 6.39 33.02 22.53
N ALA A 334 7.49 32.28 22.75
CA ALA A 334 7.75 30.98 22.08
C ALA A 334 6.57 30.05 22.29
N VAL A 335 5.68 29.98 21.29
CA VAL A 335 4.60 28.99 21.24
C VAL A 335 5.28 27.65 21.09
N ARG A 336 5.23 26.84 22.14
CA ARG A 336 5.66 25.44 22.07
C ARG A 336 4.54 24.64 21.43
N PHE A 337 4.84 23.85 20.41
CA PHE A 337 3.87 22.96 19.83
C PHE A 337 4.51 21.62 19.44
N ILE A 338 3.65 20.61 19.31
CA ILE A 338 3.99 19.29 18.78
C ILE A 338 3.05 19.01 17.62
N ALA A 339 3.60 18.72 16.45
CA ALA A 339 2.86 18.27 15.30
C ALA A 339 3.17 16.78 15.06
N VAL A 340 2.13 15.95 14.93
CA VAL A 340 2.26 14.51 14.67
C VAL A 340 1.51 14.17 13.38
N SER A 341 2.20 13.48 12.46
CA SER A 341 1.65 13.07 11.17
C SER A 341 1.99 11.61 10.87
N ARG A 342 1.55 11.10 9.72
CA ARG A 342 1.74 9.71 9.29
C ARG A 342 3.19 9.25 9.39
N GLY A 343 3.40 7.94 9.64
CA GLY A 343 4.73 7.34 9.74
C GLY A 343 5.51 7.79 10.97
N ASN A 344 4.81 8.16 12.04
CA ASN A 344 5.39 8.59 13.31
C ASN A 344 6.31 9.85 13.20
N ARG A 345 6.06 10.67 12.17
CA ARG A 345 6.80 11.94 11.99
C ARG A 345 6.31 12.96 13.01
N SER A 346 7.22 13.49 13.77
CA SER A 346 6.93 14.56 14.72
C SER A 346 7.82 15.77 14.49
N LEU A 347 7.22 16.96 14.57
CA LEU A 347 7.93 18.23 14.58
C LEU A 347 7.65 18.89 15.92
N SER A 348 8.69 19.15 16.72
CA SER A 348 8.57 19.89 17.98
C SER A 348 9.49 21.11 17.93
N ILE A 349 9.00 22.25 18.43
CA ILE A 349 9.78 23.48 18.55
C ILE A 349 9.67 24.01 19.98
N GLY A 350 10.82 24.32 20.57
CA GLY A 350 11.03 24.68 21.95
C GLY A 350 12.07 23.75 22.59
N GLU A 351 12.46 24.02 23.86
CA GLU A 351 13.29 23.05 24.59
C GLU A 351 12.60 21.70 24.63
N PRO A 352 13.36 20.56 24.49
CA PRO A 352 12.78 19.25 24.54
C PRO A 352 12.02 19.09 25.87
N LEU A 353 10.70 19.03 25.78
CA LEU A 353 9.85 18.65 26.91
C LEU A 353 10.30 17.27 27.37
N LYS A 354 10.81 17.18 28.60
CA LYS A 354 10.95 15.88 29.25
C LYS A 354 9.56 15.27 29.31
N LYS A 355 9.44 13.99 28.94
CA LYS A 355 8.17 13.25 28.99
C LYS A 355 7.44 13.33 30.34
N GLU A 356 8.14 13.79 31.37
CA GLU A 356 7.64 14.00 32.73
C GLU A 356 6.84 15.32 32.91
N ASP A 357 7.00 16.29 31.99
CA ASP A 357 6.35 17.61 32.10
C ASP A 357 4.93 17.65 31.51
N ILE A 358 4.52 16.59 30.81
CA ILE A 358 3.16 16.41 30.32
C ILE A 358 2.63 15.10 30.90
N SER A 359 2.17 15.12 32.15
CA SER A 359 1.40 13.99 32.67
C SER A 359 0.10 13.91 31.86
N GLU A 360 -0.12 12.78 31.19
CA GLU A 360 -1.39 12.46 30.51
C GLU A 360 -2.61 12.76 31.40
N SER A 361 -2.40 12.79 32.72
CA SER A 361 -3.42 13.11 33.72
C SER A 361 -3.85 14.59 33.76
N GLU A 362 -3.04 15.56 33.32
CA GLU A 362 -3.43 16.98 33.33
C GLU A 362 -4.20 17.38 32.08
N ILE A 363 -3.93 16.73 30.93
CA ILE A 363 -4.72 16.89 29.69
C ILE A 363 -6.10 16.25 29.86
N LEU A 364 -6.19 15.16 30.63
CA LEU A 364 -7.44 14.43 30.92
C LEU A 364 -8.31 15.10 32.01
N LYS A 365 -7.75 15.95 32.86
CA LYS A 365 -8.47 16.58 33.99
C LYS A 365 -9.25 17.84 33.65
N SER A 366 -9.06 18.47 32.51
CA SER A 366 -9.83 19.64 32.13
C SER A 366 -11.14 19.23 31.45
N LYS A 367 -12.18 18.94 32.27
CA LYS A 367 -13.57 18.64 31.96
C LYS A 367 -13.95 17.15 31.82
N CYS A 368 -14.02 16.47 32.95
CA CYS A 368 -14.99 15.44 33.18
C CYS A 368 -16.24 16.09 33.82
N ASP A 369 -17.03 16.82 33.04
CA ASP A 369 -18.42 17.09 33.41
C ASP A 369 -19.30 15.96 32.89
N LYS A 370 -20.06 15.37 33.84
CA LYS A 370 -20.95 14.23 33.65
C LYS A 370 -22.05 14.54 32.63
N GLY A 371 -21.77 14.31 31.34
CA GLY A 371 -22.74 14.31 30.28
C GLY A 371 -23.24 12.89 30.04
N LYS A 372 -24.55 12.70 30.15
CA LYS A 372 -25.29 11.45 29.96
C LYS A 372 -24.89 10.76 28.63
N PHE A 373 -24.38 9.56 28.76
CA PHE A 373 -24.17 8.65 27.62
C PHE A 373 -25.54 8.30 27.01
N SER A 374 -25.84 8.81 25.82
CA SER A 374 -26.88 8.27 24.96
C SER A 374 -26.30 7.06 24.23
N ASN A 375 -27.01 5.92 24.31
CA ASN A 375 -26.72 4.67 23.61
C ASN A 375 -26.48 4.93 22.12
N ALA A 376 -25.23 4.97 21.69
CA ALA A 376 -24.85 4.95 20.29
C ALA A 376 -24.19 3.60 20.00
N ASN A 377 -24.92 2.79 19.29
CA ASN A 377 -24.59 1.60 18.51
C ASN A 377 -23.24 0.92 18.85
N ILE A 378 -23.36 -0.11 19.68
CA ILE A 378 -22.37 -1.18 19.79
C ILE A 378 -22.22 -1.77 18.39
N MET A 379 -21.05 -1.61 17.76
CA MET A 379 -20.70 -2.38 16.57
C MET A 379 -20.72 -3.86 16.99
N GLU A 380 -21.64 -4.63 16.45
CA GLU A 380 -21.59 -6.08 16.56
C GLU A 380 -20.26 -6.56 16.00
N THR A 381 -19.40 -7.03 16.87
CA THR A 381 -18.21 -7.79 16.50
C THR A 381 -18.70 -9.12 15.96
N GLU A 382 -18.73 -9.28 14.62
CA GLU A 382 -18.75 -10.63 14.06
C GLU A 382 -17.56 -11.39 14.64
N SER A 383 -17.89 -12.43 15.39
CA SER A 383 -16.93 -13.32 16.02
C SER A 383 -16.15 -14.04 14.91
N ILE A 384 -14.97 -13.50 14.58
CA ILE A 384 -13.96 -14.23 13.80
C ILE A 384 -13.58 -15.45 14.66
N LYS A 385 -13.92 -16.63 14.18
CA LYS A 385 -13.61 -17.91 14.82
C LYS A 385 -12.12 -17.98 15.14
N LYS A 386 -11.81 -18.05 16.44
CA LYS A 386 -10.45 -18.18 16.96
C LYS A 386 -9.83 -19.49 16.47
N SER A 387 -8.60 -19.42 15.94
CA SER A 387 -7.69 -20.56 15.96
C SER A 387 -7.21 -20.80 17.41
N PRO A 388 -7.34 -22.00 17.94
CA PRO A 388 -6.85 -22.32 19.30
C PRO A 388 -5.35 -22.66 19.23
N GLY A 389 -4.55 -21.94 19.99
CA GLY A 389 -3.14 -22.25 20.13
C GLY A 389 -2.45 -21.48 21.25
N GLN A 390 -2.24 -22.21 22.36
CA GLN A 390 -1.42 -21.93 23.55
C GLN A 390 -2.12 -21.22 24.71
N GLU A 391 -2.71 -22.03 25.56
CA GLU A 391 -2.87 -21.72 27.00
C GLU A 391 -1.55 -22.00 27.71
N THR A 392 -0.81 -20.96 28.08
CA THR A 392 0.12 -20.97 29.19
C THR A 392 -0.62 -20.44 30.42
N LEU A 393 -0.61 -21.22 31.48
CA LEU A 393 -1.23 -20.92 32.77
C LEU A 393 -0.86 -19.51 33.29
N GLY A 394 -1.87 -18.70 33.59
CA GLY A 394 -1.82 -17.73 34.66
C GLY A 394 -1.44 -16.30 34.32
N GLN A 395 -2.03 -15.69 33.24
CA GLN A 395 -2.37 -14.28 33.19
C GLN A 395 -3.46 -14.12 32.12
N THR A 396 -4.66 -13.69 32.49
CA THR A 396 -5.68 -13.23 31.55
C THR A 396 -5.09 -12.05 30.81
N ALA A 397 -4.64 -12.27 29.56
CA ALA A 397 -4.12 -11.21 28.70
C ALA A 397 -5.25 -10.21 28.48
N GLU A 398 -5.13 -9.02 29.06
CA GLU A 398 -6.06 -7.92 28.87
C GLU A 398 -6.06 -7.55 27.40
N LYS A 399 -7.19 -7.79 26.71
CA LYS A 399 -7.36 -7.54 25.28
C LYS A 399 -7.72 -6.07 25.08
N LEU A 400 -7.08 -5.41 24.10
CA LEU A 400 -7.43 -4.04 23.71
C LEU A 400 -8.70 -4.04 22.85
N MET A 401 -9.55 -3.04 23.08
CA MET A 401 -10.76 -2.78 22.29
C MET A 401 -10.68 -1.37 21.66
N LEU A 402 -11.24 -1.23 20.48
CA LEU A 402 -11.33 0.03 19.74
C LEU A 402 -12.79 0.53 19.81
N HIS A 403 -13.00 1.73 20.35
CA HIS A 403 -14.30 2.38 20.40
C HIS A 403 -14.28 3.69 19.64
N ILE A 404 -15.30 3.96 18.81
CA ILE A 404 -15.42 5.24 18.14
C ILE A 404 -15.73 6.31 19.20
N ARG A 405 -14.79 7.25 19.39
CA ARG A 405 -14.96 8.41 20.25
C ARG A 405 -15.81 9.46 19.54
N TRP A 406 -15.44 9.80 18.32
CA TRP A 406 -16.18 10.73 17.47
C TRP A 406 -15.90 10.44 15.98
N LYS A 407 -16.75 11.01 15.13
CA LYS A 407 -16.55 11.04 13.67
C LYS A 407 -17.01 12.38 13.13
N SER A 408 -16.39 12.87 12.05
CA SER A 408 -16.76 14.11 11.36
C SER A 408 -16.92 13.84 9.88
N ASP A 409 -17.96 14.43 9.27
CA ASP A 409 -18.27 14.31 7.85
C ASP A 409 -17.46 15.35 7.05
N LEU A 410 -16.73 14.90 6.04
CA LEU A 410 -15.99 15.76 5.11
C LEU A 410 -16.63 15.78 3.70
N GLY A 411 -17.81 15.21 3.53
CA GLY A 411 -18.64 15.28 2.31
C GLY A 411 -18.25 14.33 1.19
N LYS A 412 -17.00 13.85 1.09
CA LYS A 412 -16.51 12.83 0.14
C LYS A 412 -15.34 12.05 0.74
N CYS A 413 -14.82 11.08 -0.03
CA CYS A 413 -13.69 10.22 0.37
C CYS A 413 -12.56 10.97 1.07
N VAL A 414 -12.03 10.38 2.16
CA VAL A 414 -10.95 10.95 2.97
C VAL A 414 -9.72 10.04 2.84
N ASP A 415 -8.90 10.30 1.83
CA ASP A 415 -7.66 9.56 1.57
C ASP A 415 -6.44 10.25 2.22
N ALA A 416 -6.52 11.56 2.45
CA ALA A 416 -5.50 12.30 3.20
C ALA A 416 -5.32 11.73 4.61
N SER A 417 -4.09 11.69 5.11
CA SER A 417 -3.81 11.31 6.49
C SER A 417 -3.93 12.52 7.43
N PRO A 418 -4.42 12.34 8.66
CA PRO A 418 -4.58 13.43 9.61
C PRO A 418 -3.24 14.05 10.02
N LEU A 419 -3.27 15.35 10.36
CA LEU A 419 -2.23 16.04 11.10
C LEU A 419 -2.79 16.38 12.48
N ILE A 420 -2.13 15.98 13.55
CA ILE A 420 -2.44 16.40 14.91
C ILE A 420 -1.48 17.53 15.29
N LEU A 421 -2.01 18.69 15.69
CA LEU A 421 -1.23 19.82 16.16
C LEU A 421 -1.66 20.16 17.59
N ILE A 422 -0.71 20.07 18.52
CA ILE A 422 -0.90 20.38 19.93
C ILE A 422 -0.09 21.64 20.23
N SER A 423 -0.76 22.70 20.61
CA SER A 423 -0.13 23.96 21.01
C SER A 423 -0.14 24.06 22.52
N ILE A 424 1.02 24.34 23.09
CA ILE A 424 1.24 24.51 24.52
C ILE A 424 1.48 26.01 24.79
N THR A 425 0.38 26.68 25.10
CA THR A 425 0.38 28.06 25.60
C THR A 425 -0.10 28.06 27.06
N GLU A 426 -0.65 29.14 27.58
CA GLU A 426 -1.35 29.15 28.87
C GLU A 426 -2.49 28.13 28.96
N LYS A 427 -3.07 27.75 27.78
CA LYS A 427 -4.04 26.67 27.65
C LYS A 427 -3.57 25.69 26.56
N VAL A 428 -3.51 24.43 26.90
CA VAL A 428 -3.23 23.38 25.92
C VAL A 428 -4.42 23.26 24.95
N SER A 429 -4.16 23.39 23.66
CA SER A 429 -5.13 23.17 22.61
C SER A 429 -4.62 22.12 21.61
N ALA A 430 -5.48 21.20 21.20
CA ALA A 430 -5.14 20.11 20.32
C ALA A 430 -6.15 20.01 19.17
N PHE A 431 -5.67 20.07 17.93
CA PHE A 431 -6.50 20.05 16.74
C PHE A 431 -6.05 18.98 15.75
N VAL A 432 -7.00 18.46 15.01
CA VAL A 432 -6.80 17.54 13.87
C VAL A 432 -7.11 18.30 12.59
N TYR A 433 -6.17 18.33 11.65
CA TYR A 433 -6.36 18.91 10.31
C TYR A 433 -6.39 17.79 9.29
N ILE A 434 -7.44 17.81 8.46
CA ILE A 434 -7.62 16.75 7.45
C ILE A 434 -8.39 17.28 6.23
N GLY A 435 -7.92 16.90 5.04
CA GLY A 435 -8.53 17.23 3.76
C GLY A 435 -9.31 16.06 3.17
N SER A 436 -10.17 16.33 2.19
CA SER A 436 -10.98 15.34 1.49
C SER A 436 -11.15 15.63 -0.01
N HIS A 437 -11.72 14.67 -0.71
CA HIS A 437 -12.11 14.81 -2.12
C HIS A 437 -13.28 15.77 -2.35
N SER A 438 -13.94 16.27 -1.30
CA SER A 438 -14.96 17.30 -1.40
C SER A 438 -14.39 18.71 -1.58
N HIS A 439 -13.07 18.83 -1.72
CA HIS A 439 -12.30 20.08 -1.75
C HIS A 439 -12.22 20.78 -0.39
N VAL A 440 -12.66 20.12 0.67
CA VAL A 440 -12.75 20.66 2.03
C VAL A 440 -11.58 20.20 2.87
N ILE A 441 -11.00 21.14 3.62
CA ILE A 441 -10.13 20.87 4.76
C ILE A 441 -10.82 21.36 6.03
N GLN A 442 -10.81 20.52 7.07
CA GLN A 442 -11.36 20.83 8.39
C GLN A 442 -10.29 20.86 9.45
N ALA A 443 -10.45 21.74 10.44
CA ALA A 443 -9.79 21.68 11.73
C ALA A 443 -10.79 21.23 12.78
N LEU A 444 -10.51 20.11 13.42
CA LEU A 444 -11.36 19.45 14.40
C LEU A 444 -10.69 19.51 15.78
N ASP A 445 -11.47 19.69 16.82
CA ASP A 445 -10.96 19.49 18.19
C ASP A 445 -10.61 18.01 18.39
N LEU A 446 -9.40 17.72 18.83
CA LEU A 446 -8.90 16.34 18.99
C LEU A 446 -9.76 15.48 19.92
N HIS A 447 -10.35 16.08 20.98
CA HIS A 447 -11.07 15.34 22.01
C HIS A 447 -12.56 15.19 21.70
N SER A 448 -13.18 16.25 21.18
CA SER A 448 -14.65 16.28 20.94
C SER A 448 -15.02 15.98 19.49
N GLY A 449 -14.11 16.20 18.53
CA GLY A 449 -14.42 16.12 17.10
C GLY A 449 -15.20 17.32 16.56
N ASP A 450 -15.39 18.37 17.38
CA ASP A 450 -16.08 19.58 16.96
C ASP A 450 -15.30 20.31 15.89
N VAL A 451 -15.98 20.72 14.81
CA VAL A 451 -15.39 21.53 13.75
C VAL A 451 -15.10 22.92 14.28
N LYS A 452 -13.83 23.31 14.33
CA LYS A 452 -13.39 24.66 14.70
C LYS A 452 -13.50 25.61 13.53
N TRP A 453 -13.04 25.15 12.38
CA TRP A 453 -13.22 25.83 11.11
C TRP A 453 -13.19 24.82 9.96
N GLU A 454 -13.77 25.24 8.86
CA GLU A 454 -13.81 24.53 7.61
C GLU A 454 -13.45 25.48 6.48
N ARG A 455 -12.65 24.99 5.51
CA ARG A 455 -12.28 25.76 4.32
C ARG A 455 -12.46 24.90 3.08
N LYS A 456 -13.23 25.43 2.12
CA LYS A 456 -13.31 24.86 0.77
C LYS A 456 -12.22 25.48 -0.10
N LEU A 457 -11.39 24.60 -0.71
CA LEU A 457 -10.35 24.96 -1.68
C LEU A 457 -10.88 24.76 -3.11
N ALA A 458 -10.05 25.06 -4.11
CA ALA A 458 -10.49 25.01 -5.50
C ALA A 458 -10.72 23.59 -6.03
N ASP A 459 -9.94 22.59 -5.53
CA ASP A 459 -10.04 21.21 -5.97
C ASP A 459 -9.81 20.24 -4.80
N ARG A 460 -9.93 18.93 -5.07
CA ARG A 460 -9.79 17.85 -4.08
C ARG A 460 -8.42 17.84 -3.40
N ILE A 461 -8.41 17.32 -2.19
CA ILE A 461 -7.24 17.31 -1.32
C ILE A 461 -6.92 15.86 -0.99
N GLU A 462 -5.84 15.33 -1.58
CA GLU A 462 -5.27 14.01 -1.26
C GLU A 462 -3.97 14.16 -0.42
N SER A 463 -3.33 15.32 -0.53
CA SER A 463 -2.16 15.70 0.28
C SER A 463 -2.53 15.74 1.76
N SER A 464 -1.71 15.14 2.61
CA SER A 464 -1.84 15.29 4.07
C SER A 464 -1.32 16.66 4.49
N ALA A 465 -2.01 17.29 5.42
CA ALA A 465 -1.63 18.60 5.94
C ALA A 465 -0.28 18.53 6.69
N CYS A 466 0.48 19.63 6.65
CA CYS A 466 1.73 19.80 7.38
C CYS A 466 1.71 21.13 8.15
N ALA A 467 2.28 21.15 9.36
CA ALA A 467 2.40 22.37 10.15
C ALA A 467 3.68 23.14 9.78
N SER A 468 3.60 24.47 9.72
CA SER A 468 4.78 25.34 9.58
C SER A 468 5.69 25.28 10.82
N LYS A 469 6.93 25.77 10.68
CA LYS A 469 7.89 25.86 11.78
C LYS A 469 7.35 26.60 13.00
N CYS A 470 6.54 27.63 12.83
CA CYS A 470 5.94 28.39 13.95
C CYS A 470 4.61 27.80 14.46
N GLY A 471 4.04 26.77 13.81
CA GLY A 471 2.74 26.19 14.15
C GLY A 471 1.52 27.06 13.77
N ASN A 472 1.75 28.29 13.26
CA ASN A 472 0.65 29.20 12.94
C ASN A 472 0.02 28.97 11.56
N PHE A 473 0.68 28.16 10.72
CA PHE A 473 0.18 27.85 9.37
C PHE A 473 0.09 26.34 9.13
N ILE A 474 -0.90 25.98 8.35
CA ILE A 474 -1.12 24.64 7.82
C ILE A 474 -0.89 24.67 6.31
N ILE A 475 -0.01 23.81 5.81
CA ILE A 475 0.34 23.70 4.40
C ILE A 475 -0.34 22.46 3.82
N VAL A 476 -1.00 22.60 2.67
CA VAL A 476 -1.67 21.52 1.99
C VAL A 476 -1.59 21.68 0.47
N GLY A 477 -1.32 20.60 -0.24
CA GLY A 477 -1.38 20.52 -1.70
C GLY A 477 -2.78 20.18 -2.19
N SER A 478 -3.14 20.64 -3.38
CA SER A 478 -4.43 20.36 -4.01
C SER A 478 -4.24 19.86 -5.45
N TYR A 479 -5.25 19.19 -5.95
CA TYR A 479 -5.24 18.58 -7.29
C TYR A 479 -5.17 19.60 -8.43
N ASN A 480 -5.56 20.85 -8.19
CA ASN A 480 -5.41 21.94 -9.15
C ASN A 480 -3.99 22.51 -9.28
N GLY A 481 -2.99 21.84 -8.70
CA GLY A 481 -1.60 22.27 -8.74
C GLY A 481 -1.24 23.38 -7.75
N VAL A 482 -2.13 23.74 -6.82
CA VAL A 482 -1.88 24.84 -5.87
C VAL A 482 -1.50 24.30 -4.49
N VAL A 483 -0.43 24.84 -3.94
CA VAL A 483 -0.05 24.69 -2.53
C VAL A 483 -0.69 25.83 -1.75
N TYR A 484 -1.55 25.52 -0.80
CA TYR A 484 -2.21 26.50 0.07
C TYR A 484 -1.53 26.56 1.42
N VAL A 485 -1.30 27.76 1.90
CA VAL A 485 -0.83 28.07 3.26
C VAL A 485 -1.98 28.73 4.00
N LEU A 486 -2.54 28.00 4.96
CA LEU A 486 -3.72 28.41 5.73
C LEU A 486 -3.33 28.78 7.15
N ARG A 487 -3.99 29.77 7.75
CA ARG A 487 -3.83 30.08 9.18
C ARG A 487 -4.42 28.94 10.02
N SER A 488 -3.64 28.40 10.96
CA SER A 488 -4.05 27.24 11.76
C SER A 488 -5.27 27.50 12.65
N ASN A 489 -5.49 28.76 13.07
CA ASN A 489 -6.55 29.14 14.00
C ASN A 489 -7.93 29.34 13.37
N ASN A 490 -8.02 29.74 12.07
CA ASN A 490 -9.28 30.12 11.42
C ASN A 490 -9.42 29.62 9.96
N GLY A 491 -8.39 28.95 9.40
CA GLY A 491 -8.41 28.43 8.05
C GLY A 491 -8.38 29.47 6.94
N GLU A 492 -8.08 30.75 7.23
CA GLU A 492 -7.90 31.76 6.20
C GLU A 492 -6.65 31.48 5.37
N ILE A 493 -6.75 31.67 4.04
CA ILE A 493 -5.62 31.54 3.13
C ILE A 493 -4.68 32.71 3.40
N HIS A 494 -3.48 32.41 3.89
CA HIS A 494 -2.41 33.39 4.08
C HIS A 494 -1.68 33.61 2.75
N TRP A 495 -1.30 32.52 2.08
CA TRP A 495 -0.60 32.53 0.82
C TRP A 495 -0.93 31.28 0.00
N SER A 496 -0.70 31.34 -1.30
CA SER A 496 -0.81 30.20 -2.20
C SER A 496 0.26 30.25 -3.29
N PHE A 497 0.77 29.09 -3.64
CA PHE A 497 1.78 28.92 -4.67
C PHE A 497 1.28 27.93 -5.73
N ALA A 498 1.31 28.31 -7.01
CA ALA A 498 0.88 27.45 -8.11
C ALA A 498 2.08 26.70 -8.70
N THR A 499 1.94 25.39 -8.85
CA THR A 499 2.80 24.53 -9.65
C THR A 499 2.15 24.29 -11.02
N ASP A 500 2.83 23.60 -11.93
CA ASP A 500 2.34 23.38 -13.28
C ASP A 500 1.39 22.16 -13.39
N ASP A 501 1.26 21.31 -12.33
CA ASP A 501 0.38 20.14 -12.28
C ASP A 501 0.00 19.78 -10.82
N ALA A 502 -0.84 18.77 -10.62
CA ALA A 502 -1.41 18.36 -9.34
C ALA A 502 -0.37 18.18 -8.22
N VAL A 503 -0.69 18.66 -7.02
CA VAL A 503 0.12 18.48 -5.83
C VAL A 503 -0.52 17.43 -4.91
N LYS A 504 -0.11 16.18 -5.07
CA LYS A 504 -0.54 15.04 -4.25
C LYS A 504 0.42 14.75 -3.09
N SER A 505 1.66 15.17 -3.23
CA SER A 505 2.69 15.11 -2.21
C SER A 505 2.28 15.89 -0.97
N SER A 506 2.56 15.39 0.22
CA SER A 506 2.43 16.16 1.46
C SER A 506 3.72 16.94 1.70
N ALA A 507 3.63 18.14 2.24
CA ALA A 507 4.80 18.96 2.49
C ALA A 507 5.67 18.43 3.65
N ALA A 508 6.98 18.72 3.60
CA ALA A 508 7.90 18.60 4.72
C ALA A 508 8.45 19.98 5.07
N VAL A 509 8.72 20.20 6.35
CA VAL A 509 9.22 21.50 6.87
C VAL A 509 10.58 21.31 7.51
N ASP A 510 11.53 22.17 7.15
CA ASP A 510 12.82 22.23 7.83
C ASP A 510 12.70 22.98 9.17
N PRO A 511 12.91 22.30 10.29
CA PRO A 511 12.83 22.93 11.61
C PRO A 511 13.91 24.00 11.83
N SER A 512 15.03 23.95 11.07
CA SER A 512 16.11 24.93 11.21
C SER A 512 15.81 26.23 10.46
N THR A 513 15.42 26.14 9.18
CA THR A 513 15.20 27.30 8.31
C THR A 513 13.73 27.74 8.24
N GLY A 514 12.79 26.80 8.38
CA GLY A 514 11.36 27.04 8.15
C GLY A 514 10.95 26.89 6.70
N LEU A 515 11.85 26.48 5.80
CA LEU A 515 11.54 26.17 4.41
C LEU A 515 10.58 25.01 4.32
N VAL A 516 9.65 25.10 3.38
CA VAL A 516 8.64 24.07 3.08
C VAL A 516 9.01 23.40 1.78
N PHE A 517 9.17 22.06 1.81
CA PHE A 517 9.49 21.27 0.64
C PHE A 517 8.25 20.48 0.20
N ILE A 518 7.97 20.49 -1.10
CA ILE A 518 6.82 19.81 -1.66
C ILE A 518 7.12 19.33 -3.08
N GLY A 519 6.62 18.15 -3.42
CA GLY A 519 6.69 17.59 -4.77
C GLY A 519 5.41 17.83 -5.55
N SER A 520 5.52 17.91 -6.87
CA SER A 520 4.38 18.05 -7.78
C SER A 520 4.44 17.01 -8.90
N HIS A 521 3.28 16.73 -9.50
CA HIS A 521 3.19 15.91 -10.69
C HIS A 521 3.84 16.55 -11.92
N ASP A 522 4.14 17.85 -11.88
CA ASP A 522 4.94 18.55 -12.89
C ASP A 522 6.42 18.17 -12.93
N GLN A 523 6.79 17.10 -12.20
CA GLN A 523 8.15 16.54 -12.13
C GLN A 523 9.16 17.41 -11.38
N HIS A 524 8.67 18.35 -10.55
CA HIS A 524 9.54 19.22 -9.77
C HIS A 524 9.33 19.05 -8.26
N VAL A 525 10.40 19.37 -7.56
CA VAL A 525 10.40 19.63 -6.12
C VAL A 525 10.61 21.11 -5.89
N TYR A 526 9.85 21.68 -4.99
CA TYR A 526 9.88 23.10 -4.66
C TYR A 526 10.29 23.30 -3.23
N ALA A 527 11.11 24.32 -2.99
CA ALA A 527 11.35 24.88 -1.65
C ALA A 527 10.71 26.25 -1.55
N LEU A 528 9.79 26.39 -0.62
CA LEU A 528 8.99 27.58 -0.44
C LEU A 528 9.33 28.26 0.89
N ASP A 529 9.61 29.56 0.87
CA ASP A 529 9.65 30.40 2.07
C ASP A 529 8.26 31.02 2.25
N ILE A 530 7.47 30.40 3.12
CA ILE A 530 6.08 30.85 3.36
C ILE A 530 5.99 32.16 4.14
N TYR A 531 7.08 32.62 4.75
CA TYR A 531 7.13 33.87 5.48
C TYR A 531 7.49 35.05 4.59
N LYS A 532 8.26 34.79 3.51
CA LYS A 532 8.56 35.77 2.47
C LYS A 532 7.64 35.65 1.26
N GLU A 533 6.79 34.61 1.21
CA GLU A 533 5.86 34.34 0.13
C GLU A 533 6.57 34.12 -1.22
N GLU A 534 7.71 33.41 -1.22
CA GLU A 534 8.53 33.17 -2.41
C GLU A 534 8.92 31.70 -2.59
N CYS A 535 9.21 31.31 -3.83
CA CYS A 535 9.87 30.05 -4.14
C CYS A 535 11.39 30.27 -4.13
N VAL A 536 12.07 29.61 -3.18
CA VAL A 536 13.53 29.76 -3.00
C VAL A 536 14.27 29.02 -4.10
N TRP A 537 13.84 27.79 -4.40
CA TRP A 537 14.36 26.98 -5.51
C TRP A 537 13.31 25.99 -6.05
N LYS A 538 13.48 25.63 -7.32
CA LYS A 538 12.72 24.61 -8.05
C LYS A 538 13.70 23.63 -8.67
N LEU A 539 13.55 22.33 -8.43
CA LEU A 539 14.41 21.28 -8.98
C LEU A 539 13.58 20.33 -9.84
N HIS A 540 13.95 20.15 -11.10
CA HIS A 540 13.41 19.08 -11.95
C HIS A 540 14.05 17.75 -11.56
N THR A 541 13.24 16.71 -11.30
CA THR A 541 13.69 15.43 -10.75
C THR A 541 14.38 14.52 -11.78
N GLU A 542 14.20 14.79 -13.09
CA GLU A 542 14.65 13.90 -14.19
C GLU A 542 14.15 12.44 -14.09
N GLY A 543 13.28 12.17 -13.12
CA GLY A 543 12.76 10.85 -12.77
C GLY A 543 11.25 10.78 -12.71
N GLY A 544 10.55 11.73 -13.36
CA GLY A 544 9.10 11.75 -13.45
C GLY A 544 8.41 12.46 -12.29
N ALA A 545 7.08 12.37 -12.26
CA ALA A 545 6.23 13.03 -11.29
C ALA A 545 6.55 12.64 -9.84
N VAL A 546 6.35 13.59 -8.91
CA VAL A 546 6.56 13.38 -7.48
C VAL A 546 5.21 13.17 -6.79
N PHE A 547 4.90 11.91 -6.53
CA PHE A 547 3.72 11.52 -5.75
C PHE A 547 4.06 11.42 -4.25
N SER A 548 5.26 10.91 -3.95
CA SER A 548 5.73 10.69 -2.58
C SER A 548 5.89 12.00 -1.80
N SER A 549 5.75 11.91 -0.49
CA SER A 549 6.02 13.05 0.38
C SER A 549 7.51 13.12 0.71
N PRO A 550 8.13 14.32 0.64
CA PRO A 550 9.51 14.53 1.01
C PRO A 550 9.81 14.07 2.43
N GLN A 551 11.01 13.56 2.66
CA GLN A 551 11.53 13.25 3.98
C GLN A 551 12.82 14.02 4.22
N LEU A 552 12.82 14.85 5.25
CA LEU A 552 14.01 15.60 5.67
C LEU A 552 14.80 14.78 6.70
N HIS A 553 16.13 14.78 6.55
CA HIS A 553 17.09 14.31 7.52
C HIS A 553 18.05 15.45 7.89
N LEU A 554 18.40 15.59 9.16
CA LEU A 554 19.15 16.77 9.63
C LEU A 554 20.67 16.59 9.58
N LEU A 555 21.18 15.38 9.80
CA LEU A 555 22.62 15.07 9.84
C LEU A 555 22.94 13.72 9.18
N PRO A 556 23.32 13.69 7.87
CA PRO A 556 23.54 14.83 6.97
C PRO A 556 22.25 15.55 6.60
N HIS A 557 22.33 16.87 6.30
CA HIS A 557 21.16 17.67 5.93
C HIS A 557 20.74 17.35 4.50
N HIS A 558 19.85 16.35 4.36
CA HIS A 558 19.37 15.82 3.08
C HIS A 558 17.84 15.80 3.05
N LEU A 559 17.29 16.16 1.88
CA LEU A 559 15.88 15.99 1.55
C LEU A 559 15.74 14.78 0.61
N TYR A 560 15.02 13.75 1.05
CA TYR A 560 14.78 12.55 0.25
C TYR A 560 13.47 12.63 -0.49
N ILE A 561 13.49 12.32 -1.79
CA ILE A 561 12.36 12.36 -2.70
C ILE A 561 12.31 11.06 -3.51
N ALA A 562 11.14 10.45 -3.61
CA ALA A 562 10.90 9.32 -4.49
C ALA A 562 9.98 9.73 -5.66
N THR A 563 10.22 9.18 -6.85
CA THR A 563 9.50 9.58 -8.07
C THR A 563 8.77 8.41 -8.72
N LEU A 564 7.76 8.70 -9.52
CA LEU A 564 7.03 7.68 -10.30
C LEU A 564 7.87 7.07 -11.43
N GLY A 565 8.98 7.71 -11.83
CA GLY A 565 9.97 7.10 -12.73
C GLY A 565 10.96 6.16 -12.03
N GLY A 566 10.76 5.85 -10.75
CA GLY A 566 11.56 4.87 -10.01
C GLY A 566 12.89 5.41 -9.50
N LEU A 567 13.04 6.73 -9.31
CA LEU A 567 14.24 7.33 -8.75
C LEU A 567 14.03 7.73 -7.29
N LEU A 568 14.98 7.39 -6.43
CA LEU A 568 15.17 7.98 -5.11
C LEU A 568 16.30 9.02 -5.20
N LEU A 569 16.01 10.25 -4.78
CA LEU A 569 16.96 11.36 -4.79
C LEU A 569 17.23 11.83 -3.36
N ALA A 570 18.49 12.18 -3.10
CA ALA A 570 18.88 13.02 -1.97
C ALA A 570 19.25 14.41 -2.50
N ILE A 571 18.61 15.42 -1.97
CA ILE A 571 18.74 16.82 -2.40
C ILE A 571 19.30 17.62 -1.23
N ASN A 572 20.20 18.56 -1.51
CA ASN A 572 20.58 19.56 -0.50
C ASN A 572 19.41 20.53 -0.28
N PRO A 573 18.79 20.57 0.89
CA PRO A 573 17.56 21.35 1.11
C PRO A 573 17.76 22.87 1.02
N LEU A 574 18.99 23.36 1.23
CA LEU A 574 19.28 24.79 1.15
C LEU A 574 19.56 25.26 -0.27
N MET A 575 20.27 24.43 -1.05
CA MET A 575 20.75 24.80 -2.39
C MET A 575 19.87 24.25 -3.52
N GLY A 576 19.02 23.27 -3.26
CA GLY A 576 18.17 22.64 -4.26
C GLY A 576 18.91 21.77 -5.29
N ASN A 577 20.17 21.43 -5.07
CA ASN A 577 20.93 20.57 -5.96
C ASN A 577 20.90 19.11 -5.49
N THR A 578 20.88 18.18 -6.44
CA THR A 578 20.92 16.74 -6.16
C THR A 578 22.30 16.35 -5.60
N VAL A 579 22.32 15.71 -4.44
CA VAL A 579 23.52 15.14 -3.81
C VAL A 579 23.83 13.78 -4.42
N TRP A 580 22.82 12.92 -4.47
CA TRP A 580 22.89 11.63 -5.17
C TRP A 580 21.50 11.21 -5.66
N LYS A 581 21.48 10.28 -6.64
CA LYS A 581 20.27 9.64 -7.14
C LYS A 581 20.46 8.14 -7.31
N ARG A 582 19.43 7.32 -7.03
CA ARG A 582 19.43 5.86 -7.18
C ARG A 582 18.15 5.40 -7.87
N GLY A 583 18.33 4.55 -8.88
CA GLY A 583 17.23 3.89 -9.58
C GLY A 583 16.80 2.62 -8.87
N CYS A 584 15.50 2.48 -8.66
CA CYS A 584 14.85 1.25 -8.18
C CYS A 584 14.14 0.50 -9.32
N GLY A 585 14.23 0.99 -10.55
CA GLY A 585 13.75 0.32 -11.77
C GLY A 585 12.24 0.34 -12.03
N LYS A 586 11.42 0.52 -11.00
CA LYS A 586 9.94 0.59 -11.08
C LYS A 586 9.42 1.79 -10.26
N PRO A 587 8.18 2.26 -10.50
CA PRO A 587 7.61 3.43 -9.83
C PRO A 587 7.66 3.36 -8.29
N LEU A 588 7.92 4.51 -7.66
CA LEU A 588 7.91 4.69 -6.21
C LEU A 588 6.74 5.58 -5.79
N PHE A 589 5.65 4.96 -5.33
CA PHE A 589 4.52 5.67 -4.70
C PHE A 589 4.75 5.89 -3.22
N SER A 590 5.52 5.00 -2.60
CA SER A 590 5.90 5.05 -1.21
C SER A 590 6.71 6.32 -0.92
N SER A 591 6.43 6.96 0.20
CA SER A 591 7.25 8.07 0.68
C SER A 591 8.49 7.53 1.40
N PRO A 592 9.68 8.07 1.14
CA PRO A 592 10.88 7.65 1.87
C PRO A 592 10.72 7.94 3.37
N HIS A 593 11.28 7.08 4.20
CA HIS A 593 11.42 7.28 5.63
C HIS A 593 12.85 6.97 6.06
N CYS A 594 13.43 7.78 6.94
CA CYS A 594 14.82 7.64 7.36
C CYS A 594 14.96 7.69 8.89
N ASN A 595 16.03 7.10 9.37
CA ASN A 595 16.57 7.25 10.72
C ASN A 595 18.00 7.81 10.65
N GLU A 596 18.82 7.64 11.69
CA GLU A 596 20.21 8.12 11.76
C GLU A 596 21.15 7.34 10.81
N ASP A 597 20.80 6.11 10.40
CA ASP A 597 21.71 5.19 9.70
C ASP A 597 21.38 5.10 8.20
N TYR A 598 20.06 5.11 7.83
CA TYR A 598 19.63 4.82 6.47
C TYR A 598 18.28 5.45 6.10
N VAL A 599 17.95 5.40 4.82
CA VAL A 599 16.65 5.76 4.24
C VAL A 599 16.05 4.57 3.50
N CYS A 600 14.78 4.25 3.80
CA CYS A 600 14.02 3.18 3.15
C CYS A 600 12.90 3.73 2.28
N VAL A 601 12.58 3.02 1.19
CA VAL A 601 11.47 3.32 0.29
C VAL A 601 10.90 2.05 -0.30
N GLY A 602 9.56 1.92 -0.33
CA GLY A 602 8.86 0.81 -0.98
C GLY A 602 8.71 1.03 -2.48
N CYS A 603 8.76 -0.04 -3.25
CA CYS A 603 8.63 -0.03 -4.70
C CYS A 603 7.49 -0.94 -5.16
N VAL A 604 6.91 -0.64 -6.32
CA VAL A 604 5.82 -1.46 -6.89
C VAL A 604 6.32 -2.80 -7.46
N ASP A 605 7.63 -3.02 -7.54
CA ASP A 605 8.20 -4.33 -7.84
C ASP A 605 8.13 -5.33 -6.68
N GLY A 606 7.63 -4.89 -5.53
CA GLY A 606 7.53 -5.68 -4.31
C GLY A 606 8.74 -5.57 -3.38
N ASN A 607 9.74 -4.76 -3.71
CA ASN A 607 10.93 -4.58 -2.89
C ASN A 607 10.83 -3.34 -1.99
N LEU A 608 11.27 -3.51 -0.74
CA LEU A 608 11.64 -2.40 0.13
C LEU A 608 13.15 -2.19 -0.01
N TYR A 609 13.53 -1.06 -0.58
CA TYR A 609 14.92 -0.68 -0.75
C TYR A 609 15.42 0.17 0.41
N CYS A 610 16.61 -0.12 0.89
CA CYS A 610 17.29 0.64 1.92
C CYS A 610 18.66 1.13 1.45
N PHE A 611 18.91 2.42 1.61
CA PHE A 611 20.16 3.07 1.21
C PHE A 611 20.75 3.82 2.40
N SER A 612 22.10 3.86 2.47
CA SER A 612 22.79 4.77 3.39
C SER A 612 22.53 6.23 3.02
N HIS A 613 22.79 7.16 3.93
CA HIS A 613 22.67 8.59 3.63
C HIS A 613 23.61 9.08 2.53
N PHE A 614 24.59 8.25 2.12
CA PHE A 614 25.50 8.49 1.01
C PHE A 614 25.05 7.82 -0.31
N GLY A 615 23.89 7.15 -0.27
CA GLY A 615 23.28 6.52 -1.44
C GLY A 615 23.79 5.12 -1.76
N GLU A 616 24.54 4.48 -0.88
CA GLU A 616 24.94 3.08 -1.04
C GLU A 616 23.78 2.17 -0.65
N LYS A 617 23.48 1.12 -1.43
CA LYS A 617 22.45 0.15 -1.07
C LYS A 617 22.93 -0.67 0.12
N VAL A 618 22.20 -0.60 1.23
CA VAL A 618 22.51 -1.31 2.47
C VAL A 618 21.90 -2.70 2.45
N TRP A 619 20.60 -2.76 2.19
CA TRP A 619 19.85 -4.01 2.07
C TRP A 619 18.59 -3.80 1.22
N GLU A 620 17.97 -4.88 0.82
CA GLU A 620 16.63 -4.91 0.24
C GLU A 620 15.84 -6.10 0.79
N PHE A 621 14.54 -5.94 0.88
CA PHE A 621 13.60 -6.99 1.30
C PHE A 621 12.53 -7.15 0.24
N SER A 622 12.24 -8.38 -0.19
CA SER A 622 11.21 -8.69 -1.18
C SER A 622 9.94 -9.21 -0.52
N SER A 623 8.81 -8.55 -0.78
CA SER A 623 7.46 -9.04 -0.49
C SER A 623 6.85 -9.71 -1.73
N ASN A 624 5.68 -10.33 -1.57
CA ASN A 624 5.01 -11.03 -2.69
C ASN A 624 4.04 -10.13 -3.48
N GLY A 625 4.08 -8.83 -3.27
CA GLY A 625 3.22 -7.87 -3.98
C GLY A 625 3.76 -6.44 -3.92
N PRO A 626 3.22 -5.53 -4.73
CA PRO A 626 3.64 -4.13 -4.77
C PRO A 626 3.59 -3.46 -3.38
N ILE A 627 4.58 -2.62 -3.09
CA ILE A 627 4.64 -1.84 -1.86
C ILE A 627 4.27 -0.39 -2.17
N PHE A 628 3.02 -0.03 -1.87
CA PHE A 628 2.52 1.35 -1.93
C PHE A 628 2.62 2.05 -0.57
N SER A 629 2.53 1.28 0.52
CA SER A 629 2.68 1.77 1.89
C SER A 629 4.05 2.41 2.07
N SER A 630 4.10 3.52 2.80
CA SER A 630 5.38 4.08 3.22
C SER A 630 5.92 3.29 4.41
N PRO A 631 7.24 3.06 4.49
CA PRO A 631 7.84 2.44 5.66
C PRO A 631 7.72 3.35 6.89
N CYS A 632 7.65 2.74 8.07
CA CYS A 632 7.72 3.40 9.37
C CYS A 632 8.86 2.76 10.17
N ILE A 633 9.87 3.54 10.49
CA ILE A 633 11.04 3.07 11.25
C ILE A 633 10.82 3.46 12.72
N SER A 634 10.94 2.48 13.63
CA SER A 634 10.85 2.71 15.07
C SER A 634 12.09 3.44 15.60
N ASN A 635 11.89 4.53 16.35
CA ASN A 635 12.99 5.28 16.94
C ASN A 635 13.72 4.50 18.07
N LEU A 636 13.06 3.52 18.70
CA LEU A 636 13.61 2.77 19.84
C LEU A 636 14.32 1.49 19.42
N ALA A 637 13.67 0.67 18.61
CA ALA A 637 14.20 -0.63 18.19
C ALA A 637 14.89 -0.56 16.83
N LYS A 638 14.71 0.54 16.09
CA LYS A 638 15.13 0.74 14.69
C LYS A 638 14.50 -0.27 13.71
N ASP A 639 13.49 -1.05 14.16
CA ASP A 639 12.73 -1.96 13.31
C ASP A 639 11.94 -1.17 12.26
N THR A 640 11.87 -1.73 11.05
CA THR A 640 11.16 -1.13 9.91
C THR A 640 9.86 -1.87 9.65
N PHE A 641 8.73 -1.16 9.71
CA PHE A 641 7.38 -1.68 9.47
C PHE A 641 6.83 -1.13 8.16
N PHE A 642 6.19 -1.98 7.37
CA PHE A 642 5.52 -1.57 6.13
C PHE A 642 4.41 -2.54 5.75
N GLY A 643 3.44 -2.05 4.97
CA GLY A 643 2.39 -2.86 4.39
C GLY A 643 2.66 -3.17 2.93
N SER A 644 2.07 -4.23 2.42
CA SER A 644 2.16 -4.63 1.01
C SER A 644 0.78 -4.93 0.44
N HIS A 645 0.69 -4.90 -0.87
CA HIS A 645 -0.52 -5.27 -1.61
C HIS A 645 -0.82 -6.77 -1.54
N ASP A 646 0.15 -7.59 -1.11
CA ASP A 646 -0.02 -9.02 -0.86
C ASP A 646 -0.83 -9.35 0.39
N CYS A 647 -1.43 -8.34 1.01
CA CYS A 647 -2.22 -8.45 2.25
C CYS A 647 -1.39 -8.76 3.50
N PHE A 648 -0.09 -8.46 3.51
CA PHE A 648 0.74 -8.59 4.69
C PHE A 648 1.28 -7.26 5.19
N THR A 649 1.44 -7.17 6.51
CA THR A 649 2.29 -6.19 7.18
C THR A 649 3.56 -6.89 7.62
N TYR A 650 4.69 -6.28 7.36
CA TYR A 650 6.02 -6.82 7.59
C TYR A 650 6.76 -6.01 8.65
N CYS A 651 7.63 -6.68 9.39
CA CYS A 651 8.62 -6.07 10.26
C CYS A 651 9.99 -6.65 9.94
N CYS A 652 10.94 -5.77 9.61
CA CYS A 652 12.33 -6.11 9.37
C CYS A 652 13.24 -5.45 10.40
N ASP A 653 14.37 -6.09 10.70
CA ASP A 653 15.43 -5.52 11.54
C ASP A 653 16.28 -4.49 10.79
N MET A 654 17.36 -4.02 11.40
CA MET A 654 18.29 -3.04 10.82
C MET A 654 19.07 -3.57 9.61
N GLU A 655 19.24 -4.87 9.51
CA GLU A 655 19.92 -5.59 8.45
C GLU A 655 18.98 -6.01 7.31
N GLY A 656 17.67 -5.75 7.44
CA GLY A 656 16.64 -6.13 6.47
C GLY A 656 16.12 -7.55 6.62
N ASN A 657 16.48 -8.28 7.69
CA ASN A 657 15.96 -9.61 7.94
C ASN A 657 14.51 -9.53 8.45
N LEU A 658 13.68 -10.46 8.00
CA LEU A 658 12.30 -10.56 8.47
C LEU A 658 12.24 -11.00 9.92
N LEU A 659 11.71 -10.14 10.80
CA LEU A 659 11.42 -10.50 12.19
C LEU A 659 10.08 -11.21 12.31
N TRP A 660 9.04 -10.64 11.71
CA TRP A 660 7.71 -11.20 11.64
C TRP A 660 6.89 -10.61 10.49
N LYS A 661 5.85 -11.30 10.09
CA LYS A 661 4.82 -10.80 9.18
C LYS A 661 3.44 -11.14 9.71
N PHE A 662 2.48 -10.27 9.48
CA PHE A 662 1.09 -10.40 9.88
C PHE A 662 0.16 -10.34 8.66
N GLU A 663 -0.71 -11.33 8.52
CA GLU A 663 -1.71 -11.38 7.44
C GLU A 663 -2.92 -10.51 7.78
N THR A 664 -3.21 -9.54 6.92
CA THR A 664 -4.38 -8.67 7.00
C THR A 664 -5.50 -9.20 6.10
N THR A 665 -6.73 -8.70 6.28
CA THR A 665 -7.88 -9.13 5.47
C THR A 665 -7.89 -8.59 4.04
N SER A 666 -7.10 -7.55 3.77
CA SER A 666 -6.97 -6.90 2.46
C SER A 666 -5.62 -6.20 2.33
N ALA A 667 -5.31 -5.68 1.14
CA ALA A 667 -4.08 -4.96 0.88
C ALA A 667 -3.84 -3.78 1.84
N VAL A 668 -2.58 -3.50 2.16
CA VAL A 668 -2.18 -2.42 3.08
C VAL A 668 -1.50 -1.31 2.31
N TYR A 669 -2.21 -0.19 2.09
CA TYR A 669 -1.68 1.05 1.52
C TYR A 669 -1.25 2.04 2.59
N ALA A 670 -1.97 2.04 3.72
CA ALA A 670 -1.72 2.94 4.83
C ALA A 670 -0.31 2.72 5.41
N THR A 671 0.36 3.81 5.78
CA THR A 671 1.62 3.75 6.52
C THR A 671 1.33 3.27 7.94
N PRO A 672 1.96 2.19 8.45
CA PRO A 672 1.80 1.77 9.83
C PRO A 672 2.27 2.85 10.80
N PHE A 673 1.71 2.88 12.02
CA PHE A 673 2.05 3.87 13.04
C PHE A 673 2.46 3.18 14.35
N VAL A 674 3.70 3.44 14.80
CA VAL A 674 4.23 2.92 16.06
C VAL A 674 3.86 3.87 17.20
N PHE A 675 3.29 3.35 18.29
CA PHE A 675 2.94 4.14 19.46
C PHE A 675 3.13 3.35 20.76
N HIS A 676 3.13 4.06 21.86
CA HIS A 676 3.27 3.46 23.19
C HIS A 676 1.99 3.65 23.98
N SER A 677 1.39 2.55 24.44
CA SER A 677 0.16 2.60 25.22
C SER A 677 0.08 1.37 26.14
N HIS A 678 -0.52 1.54 27.33
CA HIS A 678 -0.70 0.46 28.33
C HIS A 678 0.60 -0.32 28.63
N GLY A 679 1.74 0.42 28.69
CA GLY A 679 3.05 -0.19 28.96
C GLY A 679 3.65 -1.05 27.86
N LYS A 680 3.03 -1.06 26.65
CA LYS A 680 3.48 -1.82 25.47
C LYS A 680 3.81 -0.88 24.32
N THR A 681 4.77 -1.29 23.48
CA THR A 681 4.99 -0.65 22.18
C THR A 681 4.12 -1.37 21.16
N LEU A 682 3.23 -0.64 20.55
CA LEU A 682 2.16 -1.11 19.65
C LEU A 682 2.32 -0.56 18.25
N LEU A 683 1.74 -1.26 17.28
CA LEU A 683 1.68 -0.86 15.87
C LEU A 683 0.22 -0.80 15.43
N ALA A 684 -0.22 0.37 14.98
CA ALA A 684 -1.53 0.52 14.33
C ALA A 684 -1.38 0.24 12.83
N VAL A 685 -2.17 -0.70 12.32
CA VAL A 685 -2.22 -1.11 10.91
C VAL A 685 -3.64 -0.97 10.41
N VAL A 686 -3.80 -0.42 9.20
CA VAL A 686 -5.10 -0.27 8.54
C VAL A 686 -5.03 -0.87 7.15
N SER A 687 -5.93 -1.79 6.82
CA SER A 687 -6.06 -2.34 5.47
C SER A 687 -7.16 -1.66 4.67
N THR A 688 -7.12 -1.82 3.35
CA THR A 688 -8.03 -1.14 2.41
C THR A 688 -9.50 -1.45 2.65
N ASP A 689 -9.85 -2.61 3.21
CA ASP A 689 -11.23 -2.96 3.57
C ASP A 689 -11.74 -2.27 4.85
N GLY A 690 -10.95 -1.35 5.43
CA GLY A 690 -11.26 -0.61 6.65
C GLY A 690 -11.00 -1.38 7.95
N SER A 691 -10.38 -2.57 7.90
CA SER A 691 -9.98 -3.28 9.13
C SER A 691 -8.77 -2.60 9.77
N ILE A 692 -8.81 -2.50 11.10
CA ILE A 692 -7.75 -1.91 11.93
C ILE A 692 -7.25 -2.98 12.87
N TRP A 693 -5.93 -3.13 12.94
CA TRP A 693 -5.27 -4.00 13.92
C TRP A 693 -4.31 -3.21 14.78
N ILE A 694 -4.32 -3.54 16.06
CA ILE A 694 -3.29 -3.11 17.00
C ILE A 694 -2.43 -4.33 17.26
N LEU A 695 -1.20 -4.27 16.77
CA LEU A 695 -0.23 -5.35 16.89
C LEU A 695 0.82 -4.99 17.94
N ASN A 696 1.33 -6.00 18.64
CA ASN A 696 2.55 -5.83 19.41
C ASN A 696 3.72 -5.64 18.44
N SER A 697 4.44 -4.54 18.55
CA SER A 697 5.50 -4.18 17.57
C SER A 697 6.65 -5.19 17.52
N LYS A 698 6.95 -5.89 18.62
CA LYS A 698 8.04 -6.86 18.69
C LYS A 698 7.67 -8.24 18.18
N SER A 699 6.43 -8.67 18.43
CA SER A 699 6.01 -10.05 18.15
C SER A 699 5.04 -10.18 16.96
N GLY A 700 4.45 -9.08 16.48
CA GLY A 700 3.40 -9.10 15.47
C GLY A 700 2.07 -9.68 15.95
N LEU A 701 1.93 -10.01 17.24
CA LEU A 701 0.70 -10.57 17.80
C LEU A 701 -0.40 -9.51 17.92
N VAL A 702 -1.64 -9.92 17.65
CA VAL A 702 -2.81 -9.06 17.73
C VAL A 702 -3.17 -8.76 19.17
N GLU A 703 -3.11 -7.48 19.56
CA GLU A 703 -3.54 -6.97 20.86
C GLU A 703 -4.98 -6.43 20.81
N GLY A 704 -5.42 -5.93 19.67
CA GLY A 704 -6.77 -5.39 19.46
C GLY A 704 -7.15 -5.29 18.00
N THR A 705 -8.47 -5.24 17.72
CA THR A 705 -9.01 -5.13 16.38
C THR A 705 -10.19 -4.17 16.33
N GLY A 706 -10.39 -3.53 15.16
CA GLY A 706 -11.54 -2.69 14.86
C GLY A 706 -11.87 -2.74 13.37
N LYS A 707 -13.04 -2.20 13.00
CA LYS A 707 -13.50 -2.14 11.60
C LYS A 707 -14.13 -0.78 11.32
N LEU A 708 -13.70 -0.11 10.27
CA LEU A 708 -14.37 1.06 9.73
C LEU A 708 -15.49 0.64 8.77
N PRO A 709 -16.56 1.45 8.60
CA PRO A 709 -17.69 1.09 7.74
C PRO A 709 -17.41 1.19 6.24
N GLY A 710 -16.20 1.56 5.81
CA GLY A 710 -15.82 1.72 4.41
C GLY A 710 -14.33 1.50 4.18
N GLU A 711 -13.91 1.61 2.94
CA GLU A 711 -12.49 1.50 2.57
C GLU A 711 -11.64 2.58 3.22
N ALA A 712 -10.39 2.25 3.55
CA ALA A 712 -9.44 3.16 4.16
C ALA A 712 -8.08 3.12 3.46
N PHE A 713 -7.67 4.27 2.92
CA PHE A 713 -6.36 4.52 2.32
C PHE A 713 -5.54 5.52 3.16
N SER A 714 -6.24 6.28 4.01
CA SER A 714 -5.63 7.18 5.00
C SER A 714 -4.76 6.40 5.98
N SER A 715 -3.57 6.92 6.28
CA SER A 715 -2.71 6.34 7.31
C SER A 715 -3.19 6.76 8.69
N PRO A 716 -3.21 5.83 9.67
CA PRO A 716 -3.57 6.17 11.05
C PRO A 716 -2.51 7.10 11.66
N VAL A 717 -2.97 8.04 12.47
CA VAL A 717 -2.11 8.89 13.31
C VAL A 717 -2.59 8.75 14.75
N VAL A 718 -1.66 8.54 15.67
CA VAL A 718 -1.99 8.22 17.05
C VAL A 718 -1.46 9.30 18.00
N TRP A 719 -2.28 9.69 18.97
CA TRP A 719 -1.89 10.52 20.12
C TRP A 719 -2.46 9.94 21.42
N GLY A 720 -1.58 9.53 22.33
CA GLY A 720 -1.98 8.79 23.53
C GLY A 720 -2.68 7.49 23.17
N THR A 721 -3.96 7.38 23.55
CA THR A 721 -4.83 6.23 23.22
C THR A 721 -5.75 6.47 22.04
N MET A 722 -5.69 7.65 21.41
CA MET A 722 -6.58 8.04 20.31
C MET A 722 -5.93 7.77 18.96
N ILE A 723 -6.63 7.02 18.11
CA ILE A 723 -6.25 6.74 16.71
C ILE A 723 -7.17 7.54 15.80
N ILE A 724 -6.61 8.38 14.95
CA ILE A 724 -7.36 9.16 13.98
C ILE A 724 -7.05 8.63 12.58
N VAL A 725 -8.12 8.40 11.78
CA VAL A 725 -7.99 7.84 10.43
C VAL A 725 -9.15 8.29 9.53
N GLY A 726 -8.85 8.61 8.28
CA GLY A 726 -9.84 8.90 7.25
C GLY A 726 -10.42 7.63 6.64
N CYS A 727 -11.67 7.72 6.15
CA CYS A 727 -12.37 6.62 5.50
C CYS A 727 -13.09 7.10 4.23
N ARG A 728 -13.18 6.25 3.22
CA ARG A 728 -13.84 6.58 1.94
C ARG A 728 -15.37 6.66 2.02
N ASN A 729 -15.94 6.38 3.20
CA ASN A 729 -17.35 6.64 3.47
C ASN A 729 -17.67 8.10 3.83
N ASN A 730 -16.76 9.02 3.53
CA ASN A 730 -16.83 10.47 3.73
C ASN A 730 -16.45 10.96 5.14
N TYR A 731 -16.13 10.07 6.08
CA TYR A 731 -15.88 10.42 7.47
C TYR A 731 -14.40 10.27 7.84
N VAL A 732 -13.93 11.13 8.75
CA VAL A 732 -12.78 10.88 9.60
C VAL A 732 -13.26 10.33 10.94
N TYR A 733 -12.55 9.36 11.47
CA TYR A 733 -12.85 8.68 12.73
C TYR A 733 -11.75 8.92 13.74
N CYS A 734 -12.13 9.13 14.99
CA CYS A 734 -11.25 9.01 16.15
C CYS A 734 -11.71 7.80 16.96
N LEU A 735 -10.77 6.91 17.25
CA LEU A 735 -11.02 5.68 17.99
C LEU A 735 -10.18 5.69 19.25
N ASP A 736 -10.78 5.33 20.39
CA ASP A 736 -10.07 5.08 21.65
C ASP A 736 -9.58 3.65 21.74
N VAL A 737 -8.34 3.47 22.13
CA VAL A 737 -7.75 2.17 22.50
C VAL A 737 -7.93 1.99 24.01
N CYS A 738 -8.82 1.08 24.41
CA CYS A 738 -9.17 0.82 25.81
C CYS A 738 -8.87 -0.65 26.18
N LEU A 739 -8.61 -0.92 27.44
CA LEU A 739 -8.59 -2.28 27.97
C LEU A 739 -10.01 -2.84 28.04
N SER A 740 -10.21 -4.10 27.64
CA SER A 740 -11.48 -4.77 27.84
C SER A 740 -11.76 -4.85 29.35
N GLU A 741 -12.92 -4.32 29.79
CA GLU A 741 -13.36 -4.56 31.16
C GLU A 741 -13.59 -6.06 31.32
N THR A 742 -12.71 -6.73 32.07
CA THR A 742 -13.03 -8.07 32.58
C THR A 742 -14.23 -7.93 33.48
N ASN A 743 -15.39 -8.46 33.07
CA ASN A 743 -16.55 -8.61 33.95
C ASN A 743 -16.07 -9.24 35.25
N LYS A 744 -15.92 -8.43 36.29
CA LYS A 744 -15.94 -8.94 37.65
C LYS A 744 -17.33 -9.52 37.90
N ILE A 745 -17.49 -10.82 37.59
CA ILE A 745 -18.59 -11.58 38.13
C ILE A 745 -18.32 -11.65 39.64
N VAL A 746 -19.07 -10.87 40.37
CA VAL A 746 -19.19 -10.96 41.84
C VAL A 746 -20.08 -12.15 42.19
#